data_a004f358f9abc5d6986fc56d24a60a23
#
_entry.id   a004f358f9abc5d6986fc56d24a60a23
#
_cell.length_a   1.000
_cell.length_b   1.000
_cell.length_c   1.000
_cell.angle_alpha   90.00
_cell.angle_beta   90.00
_cell.angle_gamma   90.00
#
_symmetry.space_group_name_H-M   'P 1'
#
loop_
_entity.id
_entity.type
_entity.pdbx_description
1 polymer ?
#
loop_
_entity_poly.entity_id
_entity_poly.type
_entity_poly.pdbx_seq_one_letter_code
_entity_poly.pdbx_strand_id
1 'polypeptide(L)'
;MGKTAAVTLSWLWKRRYLNDPDTPHRLVWCLPMRALVEQTQREICRWLQNLAQVGEPGEGKVSIHVLMGGADDLKTWAEHPEEDMILIGTQDMLLSRALMRGYGMSRYQWPVHFAFLHNDTLWVFDEIQLMGAGLPTSAQLEAFRRKLPLSKKSRTLWVSATLNKDWLATVDFRMHLDGLKREALDDKERELPAVSQRINAVKHLAPARSELSAANDKPYFSGLAQEILDAHQPGTTTLVIVNRVDRAQGLHKAIASLLQTETHPSLVLLHARFRPAERRVLEARLKEEPSEQGRILIATQAIEAGVDITSRTLFTELAPWSSLVQRFGRCNRYGEANDLGGAQIRWMDIAGDDKTALPYNAEELAAARNKLGKLDADASPAALPGTDEVAPLYSVIRRRDFIDLFNTDSDLSGFDVDVSDYIRDSDTPPLSMFWRDFEGLPGDQPPPARDELCPVSIGQAQGLKKQDKWRWDSLASLWVKLDGSLRPGMTLLLRSRDGGYDPQLGYTADSKKPVVALPPAAQPPRESYNDDGRSDRAIPVSLPDHLSHAARTAQALCNKLGQDEPAVIRAARWHDVGKSHPAFQAMLLSNPASTMSLEQLWAKSDFGGRATYATCEGESPGFTERRYFRHELASMLAWLKTHDGDENADLIAYLIAAHHGKVRMSLRALPGETEALGDNQRFARGIWEGDCLPGFDFDGEHLPETHLRLGLMELGDGEQGASWTARTQKLLAEYGPFRLAWLEALVRIADWRATRQEQQVNGGGNGHE
;
A
#
# COMPACT_ATOMS: atom_id res chain seq x y z
N MET A 1 2.91 11.90 22.89
CA MET A 1 4.07 12.81 22.88
C MET A 1 5.31 11.99 22.65
N GLY A 2 6.06 12.27 21.56
CA GLY A 2 7.33 11.59 21.28
C GLY A 2 7.27 10.10 20.87
N LYS A 3 6.10 9.50 20.70
CA LYS A 3 5.93 8.06 20.36
C LYS A 3 6.77 7.63 19.15
N THR A 4 6.66 8.40 18.07
CA THR A 4 7.38 8.11 16.81
C THR A 4 8.90 8.18 17.00
N ALA A 5 9.39 9.20 17.71
CA ALA A 5 10.81 9.34 18.03
C ALA A 5 11.30 8.20 18.93
N ALA A 6 10.56 7.86 19.99
CA ALA A 6 10.93 6.80 20.91
C ALA A 6 11.11 5.45 20.19
N VAL A 7 10.16 5.06 19.37
CA VAL A 7 10.23 3.79 18.63
C VAL A 7 11.34 3.81 17.58
N THR A 8 11.39 4.85 16.73
CA THR A 8 12.36 4.93 15.63
C THR A 8 13.80 5.00 16.14
N LEU A 9 14.07 5.86 17.14
CA LEU A 9 15.41 6.03 17.67
C LEU A 9 15.86 4.82 18.51
N SER A 10 14.94 4.16 19.23
CA SER A 10 15.27 2.91 19.95
C SER A 10 15.59 1.78 18.98
N TRP A 11 14.84 1.64 17.86
CA TRP A 11 15.14 0.68 16.81
C TRP A 11 16.50 0.97 16.18
N LEU A 12 16.76 2.23 15.81
CA LEU A 12 18.04 2.66 15.23
C LEU A 12 19.20 2.39 16.17
N TRP A 13 19.06 2.71 17.47
CA TRP A 13 20.05 2.46 18.48
C TRP A 13 20.40 0.97 18.59
N LYS A 14 19.40 0.11 18.67
CA LYS A 14 19.59 -1.33 18.76
C LYS A 14 20.27 -1.89 17.51
N ARG A 15 19.83 -1.46 16.32
CA ARG A 15 20.39 -1.94 15.05
C ARG A 15 21.79 -1.46 14.78
N ARG A 16 22.05 -0.16 14.99
CA ARG A 16 23.27 0.49 14.47
C ARG A 16 24.37 0.69 15.53
N TYR A 17 23.99 0.75 16.80
CA TYR A 17 24.96 0.96 17.88
C TYR A 17 25.16 -0.27 18.76
N LEU A 18 24.10 -1.01 19.06
CA LEU A 18 24.20 -2.24 19.85
C LEU A 18 24.41 -3.48 18.97
N ASN A 19 24.22 -3.39 17.67
CA ASN A 19 24.24 -4.52 16.72
C ASN A 19 23.39 -5.71 17.22
N ASP A 20 22.22 -5.42 17.80
CA ASP A 20 21.32 -6.41 18.37
C ASP A 20 20.74 -7.32 17.27
N PRO A 21 21.12 -8.61 17.22
CA PRO A 21 20.66 -9.53 16.17
C PRO A 21 19.16 -9.87 16.27
N ASP A 22 18.55 -9.64 17.43
CA ASP A 22 17.11 -9.87 17.65
C ASP A 22 16.23 -8.70 17.21
N THR A 23 16.84 -7.56 16.86
CA THR A 23 16.11 -6.41 16.32
C THR A 23 15.99 -6.55 14.80
N PRO A 24 14.77 -6.58 14.25
CA PRO A 24 14.55 -6.74 12.80
C PRO A 24 15.19 -5.63 11.96
N HIS A 25 15.63 -5.98 10.73
CA HIS A 25 16.19 -5.01 9.77
C HIS A 25 15.15 -4.03 9.26
N ARG A 26 13.86 -4.42 9.19
CA ARG A 26 12.78 -3.57 8.67
C ARG A 26 11.92 -3.02 9.80
N LEU A 27 11.83 -1.68 9.86
CA LEU A 27 10.87 -0.96 10.69
C LEU A 27 9.70 -0.51 9.79
N VAL A 28 8.49 -1.02 10.04
CA VAL A 28 7.30 -0.74 9.22
C VAL A 28 6.30 0.10 10.00
N TRP A 29 6.13 1.35 9.61
CA TRP A 29 5.11 2.26 10.13
C TRP A 29 3.83 2.14 9.31
N CYS A 30 2.79 1.55 9.91
CA CYS A 30 1.46 1.43 9.34
C CYS A 30 0.54 2.50 9.93
N LEU A 31 0.03 3.37 9.08
CA LEU A 31 -0.71 4.56 9.46
C LEU A 31 -2.08 4.58 8.77
N PRO A 32 -3.15 5.02 9.46
CA PRO A 32 -4.50 4.99 8.90
C PRO A 32 -4.73 6.01 7.79
N MET A 33 -3.91 7.06 7.72
CA MET A 33 -4.12 8.19 6.80
C MET A 33 -2.84 8.65 6.12
N ARG A 34 -2.95 9.15 4.89
CA ARG A 34 -1.84 9.69 4.09
C ARG A 34 -1.10 10.85 4.76
N ALA A 35 -1.83 11.77 5.37
CA ALA A 35 -1.24 12.92 6.04
C ALA A 35 -0.30 12.52 7.18
N LEU A 36 -0.64 11.46 7.92
CA LEU A 36 0.25 10.88 8.94
C LEU A 36 1.50 10.26 8.32
N VAL A 37 1.37 9.58 7.18
CA VAL A 37 2.52 9.00 6.44
C VAL A 37 3.52 10.10 6.08
N GLU A 38 3.05 11.19 5.49
CA GLU A 38 3.90 12.31 5.07
C GLU A 38 4.54 13.03 6.27
N GLN A 39 3.80 13.17 7.37
CA GLN A 39 4.33 13.75 8.61
C GLN A 39 5.42 12.86 9.21
N THR A 40 5.13 11.56 9.37
CA THR A 40 6.05 10.58 9.94
C THR A 40 7.33 10.48 9.09
N GLN A 41 7.20 10.48 7.77
CA GLN A 41 8.34 10.49 6.86
C GLN A 41 9.23 11.72 7.09
N ARG A 42 8.65 12.93 7.09
CA ARG A 42 9.43 14.16 7.31
C ARG A 42 10.21 14.16 8.62
N GLU A 43 9.57 13.74 9.71
CA GLU A 43 10.19 13.68 11.02
C GLU A 43 11.31 12.65 11.08
N ILE A 44 11.09 11.44 10.56
CA ILE A 44 12.09 10.37 10.53
C ILE A 44 13.27 10.79 9.64
N CYS A 45 13.01 11.30 8.42
CA CYS A 45 14.07 11.79 7.54
C CYS A 45 14.93 12.86 8.23
N ARG A 46 14.30 13.85 8.91
CA ARG A 46 15.02 14.89 9.64
C ARG A 46 15.92 14.31 10.72
N TRP A 47 15.44 13.35 11.52
CA TRP A 47 16.24 12.74 12.60
C TRP A 47 17.41 11.93 12.04
N LEU A 48 17.18 11.11 11.03
CA LEU A 48 18.22 10.28 10.44
C LEU A 48 19.25 11.13 9.66
N GLN A 49 18.83 12.21 9.01
CA GLN A 49 19.75 13.18 8.39
C GLN A 49 20.64 13.84 9.42
N ASN A 50 20.09 14.31 10.54
CA ASN A 50 20.86 14.90 11.65
C ASN A 50 21.87 13.90 12.24
N LEU A 51 21.59 12.61 12.20
CA LEU A 51 22.47 11.53 12.65
C LEU A 51 23.39 10.98 11.54
N ALA A 52 23.32 11.53 10.32
CA ALA A 52 24.03 11.04 9.12
C ALA A 52 23.80 9.55 8.80
N GLN A 53 22.61 9.02 9.14
CA GLN A 53 22.24 7.61 8.99
C GLN A 53 21.34 7.32 7.78
N VAL A 54 20.88 8.34 7.03
CA VAL A 54 20.05 8.14 5.83
C VAL A 54 20.93 7.90 4.60
N GLY A 55 20.52 6.97 3.74
CA GLY A 55 21.19 6.67 2.46
C GLY A 55 20.31 5.83 1.54
N GLU A 56 20.80 5.63 0.32
CA GLU A 56 20.17 4.74 -0.65
C GLU A 56 20.52 3.26 -0.36
N PRO A 57 19.71 2.32 -0.87
CA PRO A 57 20.02 0.90 -0.78
C PRO A 57 21.40 0.60 -1.40
N GLY A 58 22.24 -0.16 -0.69
CA GLY A 58 23.61 -0.47 -1.08
C GLY A 58 24.69 0.41 -0.43
N GLU A 59 24.32 1.51 0.22
CA GLU A 59 25.26 2.44 0.86
C GLU A 59 25.61 2.08 2.32
N GLY A 60 25.05 0.99 2.85
CA GLY A 60 25.27 0.57 4.25
C GLY A 60 24.68 1.52 5.29
N LYS A 61 23.70 2.36 4.90
CA LYS A 61 22.92 3.26 5.74
C LYS A 61 21.46 2.78 5.82
N VAL A 62 20.60 3.55 6.44
CA VAL A 62 19.17 3.24 6.54
C VAL A 62 18.43 3.88 5.37
N SER A 63 17.78 3.06 4.55
CA SER A 63 16.92 3.55 3.47
C SER A 63 15.49 3.82 3.98
N ILE A 64 14.83 4.82 3.44
CA ILE A 64 13.47 5.21 3.83
C ILE A 64 12.57 5.15 2.61
N HIS A 65 11.52 4.31 2.68
CA HIS A 65 10.60 4.09 1.58
C HIS A 65 9.16 4.40 1.98
N VAL A 66 8.41 5.01 1.08
CA VAL A 66 7.01 5.38 1.30
C VAL A 66 6.08 4.53 0.46
N LEU A 67 5.22 3.75 1.12
CA LEU A 67 4.21 2.92 0.48
C LEU A 67 2.83 3.59 0.60
N MET A 68 2.54 4.39 -0.40
CA MET A 68 1.30 5.17 -0.47
C MET A 68 0.82 5.18 -1.92
N GLY A 69 -0.50 5.05 -2.16
CA GLY A 69 -1.03 5.00 -3.53
C GLY A 69 -0.56 6.19 -4.38
N GLY A 70 0.06 5.92 -5.53
CA GLY A 70 0.64 6.89 -6.44
C GLY A 70 2.06 7.39 -6.11
N ALA A 71 2.79 6.74 -5.20
CA ALA A 71 4.22 6.98 -5.03
C ALA A 71 5.01 6.11 -6.02
N ASP A 72 6.03 6.70 -6.65
CA ASP A 72 6.85 6.02 -7.68
C ASP A 72 7.83 4.99 -7.08
N ASP A 73 8.08 5.04 -5.77
CA ASP A 73 9.14 4.29 -5.07
C ASP A 73 8.72 2.88 -4.61
N LEU A 74 7.72 2.30 -5.27
CA LEU A 74 7.13 1.03 -4.82
C LEU A 74 7.96 -0.23 -5.12
N LYS A 75 9.05 -0.13 -5.89
CA LYS A 75 9.70 -1.30 -6.51
C LYS A 75 11.08 -1.64 -5.98
N THR A 76 11.83 -0.70 -5.43
CA THR A 76 13.27 -0.87 -5.13
C THR A 76 13.56 -1.39 -3.72
N TRP A 77 12.69 -1.11 -2.75
CA TRP A 77 12.92 -1.46 -1.35
C TRP A 77 13.06 -2.97 -1.10
N ALA A 78 12.39 -3.79 -1.90
CA ALA A 78 12.41 -5.24 -1.75
C ALA A 78 13.68 -5.91 -2.31
N GLU A 79 14.57 -5.16 -2.97
CA GLU A 79 15.77 -5.72 -3.59
C GLU A 79 16.92 -5.94 -2.62
N HIS A 80 16.88 -5.30 -1.43
CA HIS A 80 17.94 -5.33 -0.43
C HIS A 80 17.43 -5.82 0.94
N PRO A 81 16.95 -7.08 1.05
CA PRO A 81 16.38 -7.60 2.30
C PRO A 81 17.34 -7.69 3.46
N GLU A 82 18.65 -7.68 3.19
CA GLU A 82 19.71 -7.73 4.19
C GLU A 82 20.05 -6.37 4.80
N GLU A 83 19.47 -5.27 4.29
CA GLU A 83 19.79 -3.92 4.75
C GLU A 83 18.74 -3.36 5.71
N ASP A 84 19.20 -2.44 6.55
CA ASP A 84 18.33 -1.72 7.47
C ASP A 84 17.47 -0.72 6.70
N MET A 85 16.14 -0.78 6.87
CA MET A 85 15.22 0.11 6.19
C MET A 85 14.00 0.47 7.03
N ILE A 86 13.41 1.63 6.71
CA ILE A 86 12.17 2.09 7.29
C ILE A 86 11.12 2.20 6.18
N LEU A 87 10.06 1.42 6.29
CA LEU A 87 8.90 1.49 5.40
C LEU A 87 7.80 2.28 6.10
N ILE A 88 7.27 3.30 5.45
CA ILE A 88 6.20 4.12 5.99
C ILE A 88 5.04 4.08 5.02
N GLY A 89 3.87 3.61 5.45
CA GLY A 89 2.78 3.46 4.51
C GLY A 89 1.39 3.56 5.11
N THR A 90 0.41 3.71 4.22
CA THR A 90 -1.00 3.64 4.63
C THR A 90 -1.40 2.19 4.93
N GLN A 91 -2.37 2.02 5.82
CA GLN A 91 -2.88 0.69 6.14
C GLN A 91 -3.36 -0.07 4.88
N ASP A 92 -3.98 0.61 3.90
CA ASP A 92 -4.41 -0.04 2.66
C ASP A 92 -3.24 -0.66 1.90
N MET A 93 -2.16 0.12 1.75
CA MET A 93 -1.00 -0.32 0.98
C MET A 93 -0.19 -1.39 1.69
N LEU A 94 -0.08 -1.31 3.01
CA LEU A 94 0.70 -2.26 3.80
C LEU A 94 -0.09 -3.52 4.13
N LEU A 95 -1.34 -3.41 4.59
CA LEU A 95 -2.14 -4.59 4.93
C LEU A 95 -2.56 -5.40 3.70
N SER A 96 -2.88 -4.76 2.56
CA SER A 96 -3.16 -5.51 1.33
C SER A 96 -1.97 -6.36 0.90
N ARG A 97 -0.73 -5.84 1.02
CA ARG A 97 0.50 -6.60 0.75
C ARG A 97 0.71 -7.72 1.77
N ALA A 98 0.46 -7.44 3.06
CA ALA A 98 0.53 -8.43 4.13
C ALA A 98 -0.54 -9.53 4.00
N LEU A 99 -1.60 -9.28 3.23
CA LEU A 99 -2.63 -10.25 2.86
C LEU A 99 -2.42 -10.86 1.46
N MET A 100 -1.23 -10.77 0.87
CA MET A 100 -0.92 -11.31 -0.45
C MET A 100 -1.82 -10.75 -1.58
N ARG A 101 -2.36 -9.51 -1.42
CA ARG A 101 -3.27 -8.83 -2.37
C ARG A 101 -2.90 -7.36 -2.52
N GLY A 102 -1.62 -7.09 -2.79
CA GLY A 102 -1.06 -5.74 -2.83
C GLY A 102 -1.78 -4.81 -3.81
N TYR A 103 -2.42 -3.75 -3.28
CA TYR A 103 -3.10 -2.76 -4.10
C TYR A 103 -2.12 -1.97 -4.97
N GLY A 104 -2.50 -1.76 -6.24
CA GLY A 104 -1.73 -0.96 -7.18
C GLY A 104 -0.40 -1.57 -7.63
N MET A 105 -0.24 -2.88 -7.51
CA MET A 105 0.94 -3.60 -7.96
C MET A 105 0.61 -4.89 -8.71
N SER A 106 1.56 -5.37 -9.50
CA SER A 106 1.43 -6.66 -10.19
C SER A 106 1.28 -7.81 -9.21
N ARG A 107 0.34 -8.74 -9.47
CA ARG A 107 0.15 -9.96 -8.67
C ARG A 107 1.42 -10.80 -8.56
N TYR A 108 2.27 -10.74 -9.56
CA TYR A 108 3.52 -11.50 -9.59
C TYR A 108 4.55 -11.01 -8.57
N GLN A 109 4.41 -9.80 -8.06
CA GLN A 109 5.26 -9.22 -7.00
C GLN A 109 4.68 -9.41 -5.60
N TRP A 110 3.42 -9.83 -5.45
CA TRP A 110 2.79 -10.03 -4.15
C TRP A 110 3.58 -10.93 -3.21
N PRO A 111 4.11 -12.10 -3.65
CA PRO A 111 4.86 -12.98 -2.76
C PRO A 111 6.11 -12.34 -2.17
N VAL A 112 6.83 -11.51 -2.92
CA VAL A 112 8.04 -10.82 -2.45
C VAL A 112 7.71 -9.82 -1.35
N HIS A 113 6.72 -8.95 -1.57
CA HIS A 113 6.31 -7.98 -0.56
C HIS A 113 5.72 -8.66 0.68
N PHE A 114 4.93 -9.71 0.49
CA PHE A 114 4.40 -10.53 1.57
C PHE A 114 5.53 -11.13 2.41
N ALA A 115 6.52 -11.73 1.78
CA ALA A 115 7.67 -12.35 2.45
C ALA A 115 8.36 -11.37 3.39
N PHE A 116 8.67 -10.16 2.91
CA PHE A 116 9.42 -9.17 3.67
C PHE A 116 8.60 -8.43 4.71
N LEU A 117 7.29 -8.34 4.54
CA LEU A 117 6.41 -7.78 5.55
C LEU A 117 6.13 -8.75 6.70
N HIS A 118 6.41 -10.04 6.53
CA HIS A 118 6.20 -11.04 7.58
C HIS A 118 7.48 -11.59 8.21
N ASN A 119 8.62 -11.48 7.55
CA ASN A 119 9.90 -11.92 8.10
C ASN A 119 10.82 -10.72 8.36
N ASP A 120 11.57 -10.77 9.45
CA ASP A 120 12.58 -9.76 9.81
C ASP A 120 12.02 -8.33 9.87
N THR A 121 10.86 -8.17 10.50
CA THR A 121 10.10 -6.92 10.48
C THR A 121 9.58 -6.55 11.86
N LEU A 122 9.79 -5.30 12.24
CA LEU A 122 9.10 -4.65 13.37
C LEU A 122 7.95 -3.80 12.82
N TRP A 123 6.74 -4.29 12.99
CA TRP A 123 5.52 -3.55 12.67
C TRP A 123 5.19 -2.54 13.76
N VAL A 124 4.85 -1.34 13.36
CA VAL A 124 4.32 -0.29 14.24
C VAL A 124 2.99 0.19 13.67
N PHE A 125 1.90 -0.16 14.32
CA PHE A 125 0.57 0.34 14.02
C PHE A 125 0.32 1.57 14.88
N ASP A 126 0.30 2.75 14.30
CA ASP A 126 0.10 4.01 15.02
C ASP A 126 -1.32 4.55 14.80
N GLU A 127 -1.81 5.29 15.79
CA GLU A 127 -3.18 5.81 15.87
C GLU A 127 -4.23 4.70 15.64
N ILE A 128 -4.06 3.57 16.34
CA ILE A 128 -4.86 2.34 16.13
C ILE A 128 -6.36 2.53 16.30
N GLN A 129 -6.80 3.54 17.05
CA GLN A 129 -8.21 3.89 17.20
C GLN A 129 -8.86 4.40 15.90
N LEU A 130 -8.06 4.70 14.88
CA LEU A 130 -8.52 5.14 13.56
C LEU A 130 -8.42 4.05 12.48
N MET A 131 -7.98 2.85 12.86
CA MET A 131 -7.69 1.80 11.88
C MET A 131 -8.92 0.98 11.47
N GLY A 132 -10.04 1.06 12.20
CA GLY A 132 -11.23 0.27 11.89
C GLY A 132 -10.92 -1.23 11.76
N ALA A 133 -11.39 -1.86 10.69
CA ALA A 133 -11.16 -3.27 10.40
C ALA A 133 -9.68 -3.68 10.28
N GLY A 134 -8.79 -2.74 9.99
CA GLY A 134 -7.35 -2.98 9.95
C GLY A 134 -6.75 -3.35 11.32
N LEU A 135 -7.37 -2.92 12.43
CA LEU A 135 -6.87 -3.22 13.76
C LEU A 135 -7.00 -4.72 14.12
N PRO A 136 -8.18 -5.36 14.06
CA PRO A 136 -8.26 -6.80 14.29
C PRO A 136 -7.44 -7.60 13.27
N THR A 137 -7.32 -7.15 12.03
CA THR A 137 -6.43 -7.78 11.04
C THR A 137 -4.97 -7.74 11.50
N SER A 138 -4.50 -6.62 12.04
CA SER A 138 -3.13 -6.52 12.59
C SER A 138 -2.88 -7.51 13.72
N ALA A 139 -3.86 -7.71 14.61
CA ALA A 139 -3.79 -8.68 15.70
C ALA A 139 -3.78 -10.13 15.18
N GLN A 140 -4.62 -10.46 14.20
CA GLN A 140 -4.64 -11.79 13.57
C GLN A 140 -3.31 -12.10 12.87
N LEU A 141 -2.76 -11.16 12.11
CA LEU A 141 -1.45 -11.32 11.46
C LEU A 141 -0.33 -11.56 12.47
N GLU A 142 -0.37 -10.89 13.62
CA GLU A 142 0.59 -11.15 14.70
C GLU A 142 0.39 -12.55 15.29
N ALA A 143 -0.86 -12.99 15.51
CA ALA A 143 -1.15 -14.36 15.98
C ALA A 143 -0.65 -15.41 14.99
N PHE A 144 -0.81 -15.18 13.67
CA PHE A 144 -0.32 -16.09 12.65
C PHE A 144 1.21 -16.14 12.62
N ARG A 145 1.91 -14.99 12.76
CA ARG A 145 3.38 -14.95 12.87
C ARG A 145 3.92 -15.69 14.10
N ARG A 146 3.16 -15.72 15.19
CA ARG A 146 3.54 -16.52 16.40
C ARG A 146 3.33 -18.01 16.24
N LYS A 147 2.45 -18.43 15.34
CA LYS A 147 2.02 -19.82 15.19
C LYS A 147 2.60 -20.55 14.00
N LEU A 148 2.87 -19.82 12.91
CA LEU A 148 3.35 -20.38 11.64
C LEU A 148 4.86 -20.16 11.50
N PRO A 149 5.59 -21.04 10.77
CA PRO A 149 7.01 -20.90 10.57
C PRO A 149 7.43 -19.59 9.91
N LEU A 150 8.47 -18.97 10.45
CA LEU A 150 9.13 -17.79 9.93
C LEU A 150 10.61 -18.11 9.65
N SER A 151 11.19 -17.49 8.64
CA SER A 151 12.64 -17.54 8.41
C SER A 151 13.40 -16.62 9.36
N LYS A 152 12.83 -15.48 9.71
CA LYS A 152 13.33 -14.54 10.72
C LYS A 152 12.19 -13.98 11.54
N LYS A 153 12.44 -13.74 12.84
CA LYS A 153 11.42 -13.25 13.77
C LYS A 153 10.90 -11.87 13.36
N SER A 154 9.60 -11.70 13.48
CA SER A 154 8.92 -10.41 13.37
C SER A 154 8.23 -10.06 14.67
N ARG A 155 8.02 -8.77 14.92
CA ARG A 155 7.40 -8.24 16.14
C ARG A 155 6.39 -7.16 15.77
N THR A 156 5.43 -6.92 16.66
CA THR A 156 4.40 -5.90 16.46
C THR A 156 4.30 -4.99 17.69
N LEU A 157 4.19 -3.69 17.42
CA LEU A 157 3.85 -2.65 18.38
C LEU A 157 2.54 -1.99 17.95
N TRP A 158 1.63 -1.79 18.91
CA TRP A 158 0.42 -0.98 18.74
C TRP A 158 0.57 0.30 19.54
N VAL A 159 0.36 1.43 18.89
CA VAL A 159 0.62 2.76 19.44
C VAL A 159 -0.67 3.58 19.39
N SER A 160 -1.05 4.16 20.50
CA SER A 160 -2.27 4.94 20.63
C SER A 160 -2.15 6.00 21.74
N ALA A 161 -2.97 7.03 21.66
CA ALA A 161 -3.23 7.94 22.77
C ALA A 161 -4.20 7.31 23.79
N THR A 162 -5.10 6.44 23.31
CA THR A 162 -6.20 5.83 24.08
C THR A 162 -6.23 4.33 23.81
N LEU A 163 -5.31 3.57 24.43
CA LEU A 163 -5.21 2.13 24.17
C LEU A 163 -6.21 1.34 25.04
N ASN A 164 -7.13 0.62 24.40
CA ASN A 164 -7.88 -0.46 25.00
C ASN A 164 -7.38 -1.80 24.45
N LYS A 165 -6.83 -2.67 25.33
CA LYS A 165 -6.29 -3.98 24.94
C LYS A 165 -7.36 -4.89 24.34
N ASP A 166 -8.62 -4.76 24.78
CA ASP A 166 -9.70 -5.61 24.32
C ASP A 166 -10.01 -5.45 22.84
N TRP A 167 -9.62 -4.33 22.23
CA TRP A 167 -9.73 -4.13 20.79
C TRP A 167 -8.83 -5.08 19.97
N LEU A 168 -7.83 -5.68 20.60
CA LEU A 168 -6.95 -6.68 19.99
C LEU A 168 -7.42 -8.12 20.24
N ALA A 169 -8.54 -8.32 20.97
CA ALA A 169 -9.05 -9.63 21.40
C ALA A 169 -9.67 -10.43 20.25
N THR A 170 -8.94 -10.66 19.19
CA THR A 170 -9.39 -11.54 18.08
C THR A 170 -9.29 -13.01 18.44
N VAL A 171 -9.92 -13.88 17.63
CA VAL A 171 -10.03 -15.30 17.90
C VAL A 171 -8.68 -16.00 18.12
N ASP A 172 -7.66 -15.67 17.34
CA ASP A 172 -6.33 -16.27 17.47
C ASP A 172 -5.37 -15.47 18.36
N PHE A 173 -5.64 -14.18 18.60
CA PHE A 173 -4.74 -13.33 19.39
C PHE A 173 -5.13 -13.20 20.87
N ARG A 174 -6.37 -13.48 21.24
CA ARG A 174 -6.92 -13.33 22.59
C ARG A 174 -6.04 -13.96 23.68
N MET A 175 -5.49 -15.15 23.41
CA MET A 175 -4.62 -15.86 24.35
C MET A 175 -3.28 -15.16 24.62
N HIS A 176 -2.93 -14.14 23.85
CA HIS A 176 -1.66 -13.41 23.97
C HIS A 176 -1.81 -12.05 24.68
N LEU A 177 -3.03 -11.61 24.99
CA LEU A 177 -3.31 -10.29 25.57
C LEU A 177 -2.65 -10.05 26.93
N ASP A 178 -2.67 -11.07 27.81
CA ASP A 178 -2.07 -10.95 29.13
C ASP A 178 -0.55 -10.83 29.12
N GLY A 179 0.08 -11.38 28.07
CA GLY A 179 1.52 -11.29 27.85
C GLY A 179 1.99 -10.01 27.15
N LEU A 180 1.08 -9.10 26.77
CA LEU A 180 1.44 -7.83 26.15
C LEU A 180 2.06 -6.88 27.17
N LYS A 181 3.28 -6.45 26.91
CA LYS A 181 3.90 -5.34 27.65
C LYS A 181 3.23 -4.03 27.26
N ARG A 182 2.94 -3.22 28.26
CA ARG A 182 2.41 -1.87 28.07
C ARG A 182 3.44 -0.86 28.56
N GLU A 183 3.82 0.04 27.67
CA GLU A 183 4.66 1.17 28.00
C GLU A 183 3.79 2.44 28.01
N ALA A 184 3.90 3.21 29.05
CA ALA A 184 3.22 4.50 29.23
C ALA A 184 4.14 5.44 29.99
N LEU A 185 3.88 6.75 29.90
CA LEU A 185 4.63 7.73 30.69
C LEU A 185 4.46 7.41 32.19
N ASP A 186 5.59 7.28 32.89
CA ASP A 186 5.61 7.15 34.34
C ASP A 186 5.39 8.52 35.02
N ASP A 187 5.30 8.54 36.36
CA ASP A 187 5.02 9.77 37.08
C ASP A 187 6.18 10.78 36.97
N LYS A 188 7.44 10.32 36.93
CA LYS A 188 8.61 11.18 36.76
C LYS A 188 8.66 11.81 35.38
N GLU A 189 8.33 11.04 34.36
CA GLU A 189 8.25 11.54 32.99
C GLU A 189 7.11 12.54 32.80
N ARG A 190 6.00 12.39 33.54
CA ARG A 190 4.88 13.35 33.55
C ARG A 190 5.24 14.66 34.18
N GLU A 191 6.16 14.67 35.15
CA GLU A 191 6.67 15.87 35.85
C GLU A 191 7.68 16.67 35.01
N LEU A 192 8.24 16.09 33.94
CA LEU A 192 9.14 16.83 33.05
C LEU A 192 8.45 18.09 32.50
N PRO A 193 9.10 19.29 32.56
CA PRO A 193 8.46 20.55 32.23
C PRO A 193 7.68 20.57 30.91
N ALA A 194 8.28 20.07 29.83
CA ALA A 194 7.65 20.03 28.53
C ALA A 194 6.47 19.04 28.44
N VAL A 195 6.46 17.99 29.27
CA VAL A 195 5.38 17.01 29.35
C VAL A 195 4.25 17.53 30.20
N SER A 196 4.59 18.05 31.41
CA SER A 196 3.65 18.64 32.34
C SER A 196 2.87 19.81 31.71
N GLN A 197 3.57 20.73 31.03
CA GLN A 197 2.95 21.84 30.31
C GLN A 197 1.86 21.39 29.33
N ARG A 198 2.09 20.28 28.60
CA ARG A 198 1.13 19.75 27.64
C ARG A 198 -0.01 18.96 28.28
N ILE A 199 0.28 18.19 29.33
CA ILE A 199 -0.73 17.40 30.04
C ILE A 199 -1.72 18.34 30.76
N ASN A 200 -1.21 19.45 31.33
CA ASN A 200 -1.98 20.44 32.06
C ASN A 200 -2.33 21.68 31.21
N ALA A 201 -2.38 21.51 29.87
CA ALA A 201 -2.75 22.58 28.98
C ALA A 201 -4.18 23.09 29.28
N VAL A 202 -4.29 24.35 29.68
CA VAL A 202 -5.55 24.98 30.12
C VAL A 202 -6.51 25.09 28.92
N LYS A 203 -7.68 24.46 29.01
CA LYS A 203 -8.69 24.44 27.95
C LYS A 203 -10.10 24.53 28.54
N HIS A 204 -10.71 25.69 28.40
CA HIS A 204 -12.05 25.95 28.92
C HIS A 204 -13.11 25.37 27.96
N LEU A 205 -13.90 24.44 28.47
CA LEU A 205 -14.95 23.74 27.70
C LEU A 205 -16.33 24.35 27.98
N ALA A 206 -17.07 24.72 26.95
CA ALA A 206 -18.45 25.16 27.05
C ALA A 206 -19.27 24.74 25.83
N PRO A 207 -20.60 24.59 25.94
CA PRO A 207 -21.45 24.46 24.77
C PRO A 207 -21.43 25.73 23.93
N ALA A 208 -21.54 25.57 22.60
CA ALA A 208 -21.82 26.68 21.69
C ALA A 208 -23.29 27.15 21.83
N ARG A 209 -23.57 28.38 21.43
CA ARG A 209 -24.94 28.89 21.37
C ARG A 209 -25.74 28.28 20.19
N SER A 210 -25.01 27.91 19.13
CA SER A 210 -25.56 27.34 17.91
C SER A 210 -25.68 25.83 18.03
N GLU A 211 -26.85 25.29 17.76
CA GLU A 211 -27.20 23.86 17.78
C GLU A 211 -27.69 23.44 16.39
N LEU A 212 -27.26 22.26 15.92
CA LEU A 212 -27.72 21.67 14.67
C LEU A 212 -29.00 20.84 14.90
N SER A 213 -30.10 21.22 14.27
CA SER A 213 -31.35 20.44 14.26
C SER A 213 -31.75 20.10 12.84
N ALA A 214 -32.43 18.95 12.64
CA ALA A 214 -32.82 18.43 11.32
C ALA A 214 -33.63 19.40 10.44
N ALA A 215 -34.25 20.43 11.02
CA ALA A 215 -35.12 21.36 10.33
C ALA A 215 -34.42 22.62 9.78
N ASN A 216 -33.09 22.84 10.03
CA ASN A 216 -32.61 24.23 9.97
C ASN A 216 -31.10 24.41 9.65
N ASP A 217 -30.64 23.94 8.50
CA ASP A 217 -29.23 24.12 8.11
C ASP A 217 -28.83 25.60 7.88
N LYS A 218 -29.68 26.42 7.26
CA LYS A 218 -29.32 27.80 6.93
C LYS A 218 -29.23 28.72 8.13
N PRO A 219 -30.21 28.77 9.07
CA PRO A 219 -30.05 29.53 10.32
C PRO A 219 -28.89 29.03 11.20
N TYR A 220 -28.62 27.73 11.20
CA TYR A 220 -27.45 27.16 11.88
C TYR A 220 -26.16 27.78 11.35
N PHE A 221 -25.93 27.77 10.02
CA PHE A 221 -24.73 28.33 9.44
C PHE A 221 -24.57 29.83 9.69
N SER A 222 -25.64 30.61 9.59
CA SER A 222 -25.55 32.07 9.84
C SER A 222 -25.30 32.38 11.31
N GLY A 223 -25.96 31.69 12.24
CA GLY A 223 -25.77 31.88 13.67
C GLY A 223 -24.35 31.45 14.11
N LEU A 224 -23.92 30.28 13.66
CA LEU A 224 -22.58 29.77 13.95
C LEU A 224 -21.47 30.63 13.33
N ALA A 225 -21.64 31.14 12.12
CA ALA A 225 -20.70 32.04 11.47
C ALA A 225 -20.47 33.31 12.31
N GLN A 226 -21.55 33.92 12.82
CA GLN A 226 -21.45 35.09 13.68
C GLN A 226 -20.77 34.74 15.02
N GLU A 227 -21.16 33.61 15.64
CA GLU A 227 -20.55 33.17 16.91
C GLU A 227 -19.05 32.91 16.79
N ILE A 228 -18.60 32.35 15.65
CA ILE A 228 -17.18 32.12 15.37
C ILE A 228 -16.42 33.44 15.22
N LEU A 229 -16.99 34.40 14.49
CA LEU A 229 -16.39 35.72 14.30
C LEU A 229 -16.31 36.50 15.63
N ASP A 230 -17.35 36.43 16.48
CA ASP A 230 -17.37 37.05 17.79
C ASP A 230 -16.33 36.46 18.76
N ALA A 231 -16.04 35.16 18.64
CA ALA A 231 -15.07 34.45 19.48
C ALA A 231 -13.64 34.45 18.91
N HIS A 232 -13.44 34.89 17.68
CA HIS A 232 -12.12 34.94 17.06
C HIS A 232 -11.23 36.00 17.71
N GLN A 233 -9.97 35.63 17.97
CA GLN A 233 -8.97 36.54 18.51
C GLN A 233 -7.92 36.88 17.46
N PRO A 234 -7.67 38.15 17.14
CA PRO A 234 -6.63 38.58 16.22
C PRO A 234 -5.27 37.95 16.53
N GLY A 235 -4.47 37.69 15.49
CA GLY A 235 -3.15 37.07 15.65
C GLY A 235 -3.20 35.56 15.99
N THR A 236 -4.39 34.95 16.10
CA THR A 236 -4.52 33.54 16.50
C THR A 236 -5.24 32.70 15.45
N THR A 237 -5.21 31.39 15.63
CA THR A 237 -6.01 30.46 14.83
C THR A 237 -7.30 30.09 15.59
N THR A 238 -8.45 30.28 14.95
CA THR A 238 -9.73 29.67 15.32
C THR A 238 -9.96 28.45 14.44
N LEU A 239 -10.04 27.27 15.06
CA LEU A 239 -10.31 26.00 14.37
C LEU A 239 -11.79 25.64 14.51
N VAL A 240 -12.44 25.29 13.41
CA VAL A 240 -13.81 24.84 13.40
C VAL A 240 -13.90 23.46 12.76
N ILE A 241 -14.40 22.48 13.49
CA ILE A 241 -14.49 21.09 13.00
C ILE A 241 -15.95 20.68 12.92
N VAL A 242 -16.39 20.37 11.71
CA VAL A 242 -17.73 19.85 11.43
C VAL A 242 -17.66 18.44 10.85
N ASN A 243 -18.73 17.66 11.01
CA ASN A 243 -18.69 16.23 10.70
C ASN A 243 -18.89 15.92 9.20
N ARG A 244 -19.36 16.88 8.40
CA ARG A 244 -19.68 16.67 6.98
C ARG A 244 -19.06 17.75 6.11
N VAL A 245 -18.66 17.36 4.90
CA VAL A 245 -18.05 18.29 3.93
C VAL A 245 -19.04 19.33 3.45
N ASP A 246 -20.28 18.96 3.21
CA ASP A 246 -21.35 19.93 2.82
C ASP A 246 -21.59 21.00 3.91
N ARG A 247 -21.52 20.62 5.19
CA ARG A 247 -21.57 21.58 6.31
C ARG A 247 -20.36 22.49 6.33
N ALA A 248 -19.15 21.93 6.13
CA ALA A 248 -17.93 22.71 6.06
C ALA A 248 -17.98 23.75 4.92
N GLN A 249 -18.44 23.34 3.73
CA GLN A 249 -18.62 24.24 2.59
C GLN A 249 -19.72 25.29 2.84
N GLY A 250 -20.85 24.90 3.45
CA GLY A 250 -21.93 25.80 3.81
C GLY A 250 -21.49 26.87 4.81
N LEU A 251 -20.79 26.46 5.88
CA LEU A 251 -20.24 27.37 6.88
C LEU A 251 -19.17 28.30 6.31
N HIS A 252 -18.28 27.78 5.44
CA HIS A 252 -17.29 28.60 4.75
C HIS A 252 -17.96 29.72 3.94
N LYS A 253 -19.03 29.42 3.16
CA LYS A 253 -19.80 30.42 2.40
C LYS A 253 -20.47 31.44 3.33
N ALA A 254 -21.00 31.00 4.47
CA ALA A 254 -21.65 31.88 5.43
C ALA A 254 -20.64 32.87 6.05
N ILE A 255 -19.49 32.40 6.51
CA ILE A 255 -18.41 33.26 7.06
C ILE A 255 -17.91 34.20 5.95
N ALA A 256 -17.61 33.69 4.75
CA ALA A 256 -17.11 34.51 3.64
C ALA A 256 -18.06 35.65 3.28
N SER A 257 -19.39 35.45 3.41
CA SER A 257 -20.39 36.50 3.18
C SER A 257 -20.39 37.60 4.23
N LEU A 258 -19.89 37.32 5.44
CA LEU A 258 -19.77 38.30 6.53
C LEU A 258 -18.45 39.07 6.51
N LEU A 259 -17.40 38.51 5.89
CA LEU A 259 -16.07 39.10 5.77
C LEU A 259 -16.02 40.09 4.60
N GLN A 260 -16.67 41.27 4.75
CA GLN A 260 -16.74 42.27 3.67
C GLN A 260 -15.74 43.43 3.80
N THR A 261 -14.92 43.45 4.83
CA THR A 261 -13.90 44.48 5.07
C THR A 261 -12.56 44.12 4.46
N GLU A 262 -11.70 45.13 4.12
CA GLU A 262 -10.36 44.85 3.60
C GLU A 262 -9.44 44.16 4.63
N THR A 263 -9.74 44.33 5.92
CA THR A 263 -8.99 43.71 7.03
C THR A 263 -9.82 42.63 7.71
N HIS A 264 -9.58 41.37 7.37
CA HIS A 264 -10.26 40.21 7.95
C HIS A 264 -9.29 39.04 8.18
N PRO A 265 -9.62 38.10 9.09
CA PRO A 265 -8.84 36.88 9.25
C PRO A 265 -8.82 36.06 7.97
N SER A 266 -7.71 35.37 7.72
CA SER A 266 -7.62 34.46 6.58
C SER A 266 -8.58 33.29 6.78
N LEU A 267 -9.46 33.05 5.80
CA LEU A 267 -10.43 31.95 5.84
C LEU A 267 -9.91 30.77 5.01
N VAL A 268 -9.76 29.61 5.64
CA VAL A 268 -9.24 28.38 5.02
C VAL A 268 -10.23 27.25 5.22
N LEU A 269 -10.44 26.44 4.17
CA LEU A 269 -11.28 25.25 4.19
C LEU A 269 -10.42 24.01 3.91
N LEU A 270 -10.52 22.97 4.75
CA LEU A 270 -9.78 21.72 4.59
C LEU A 270 -10.67 20.49 4.79
N HIS A 271 -10.80 19.65 3.77
CA HIS A 271 -11.52 18.38 3.85
C HIS A 271 -10.99 17.34 2.83
N ALA A 272 -11.50 16.13 2.88
CA ALA A 272 -11.02 15.01 2.06
C ALA A 272 -11.28 15.16 0.54
N ARG A 273 -12.16 16.06 0.10
CA ARG A 273 -12.60 16.20 -1.32
C ARG A 273 -11.85 17.30 -2.07
N PHE A 274 -10.63 17.60 -1.68
CA PHE A 274 -9.67 18.35 -2.49
C PHE A 274 -8.81 17.39 -3.28
N ARG A 275 -8.38 17.81 -4.48
CA ARG A 275 -7.30 17.10 -5.19
C ARG A 275 -6.00 17.23 -4.40
N PRO A 276 -5.10 16.24 -4.45
CA PRO A 276 -3.85 16.30 -3.68
C PRO A 276 -2.99 17.55 -3.95
N ALA A 277 -3.01 18.08 -5.17
CA ALA A 277 -2.27 19.29 -5.51
C ALA A 277 -2.73 20.51 -4.69
N GLU A 278 -4.04 20.80 -4.68
CA GLU A 278 -4.60 21.93 -3.90
C GLU A 278 -4.49 21.68 -2.39
N ARG A 279 -4.69 20.44 -1.97
CA ARG A 279 -4.56 20.08 -0.56
C ARG A 279 -3.15 20.37 -0.02
N ARG A 280 -2.08 20.06 -0.78
CA ARG A 280 -0.72 20.41 -0.37
C ARG A 280 -0.51 21.91 -0.21
N VAL A 281 -1.09 22.72 -1.08
CA VAL A 281 -1.03 24.19 -0.97
C VAL A 281 -1.74 24.67 0.30
N LEU A 282 -2.93 24.12 0.58
CA LEU A 282 -3.68 24.45 1.80
C LEU A 282 -2.90 24.04 3.07
N GLU A 283 -2.34 22.83 3.10
CA GLU A 283 -1.55 22.33 4.23
C GLU A 283 -0.25 23.14 4.42
N ALA A 284 0.39 23.64 3.36
CA ALA A 284 1.54 24.52 3.46
C ALA A 284 1.16 25.86 4.12
N ARG A 285 0.04 26.46 3.71
CA ARG A 285 -0.49 27.69 4.36
C ARG A 285 -0.80 27.52 5.84
N LEU A 286 -1.20 26.31 6.27
CA LEU A 286 -1.49 26.04 7.68
C LEU A 286 -0.24 26.03 8.57
N LYS A 287 0.96 25.85 7.99
CA LYS A 287 2.24 25.89 8.70
C LYS A 287 2.79 27.30 8.88
N GLU A 288 2.27 28.24 8.10
CA GLU A 288 2.64 29.65 8.25
C GLU A 288 2.01 30.22 9.53
N GLU A 289 2.69 31.16 10.18
CA GLU A 289 2.12 31.89 11.31
C GLU A 289 0.84 32.63 10.86
N PRO A 290 -0.19 32.73 11.73
CA PRO A 290 -1.37 33.53 11.43
C PRO A 290 -1.00 34.99 11.17
N SER A 291 -1.72 35.66 10.28
CA SER A 291 -1.59 37.11 10.07
C SER A 291 -1.98 37.89 11.34
N GLU A 292 -1.74 39.21 11.35
CA GLU A 292 -2.18 40.08 12.45
C GLU A 292 -3.70 39.98 12.73
N GLN A 293 -4.48 39.72 11.67
CA GLN A 293 -5.93 39.52 11.80
C GLN A 293 -6.29 38.06 12.19
N GLY A 294 -5.31 37.17 12.22
CA GLY A 294 -5.50 35.77 12.54
C GLY A 294 -5.99 34.91 11.38
N ARG A 295 -6.39 33.70 11.71
CA ARG A 295 -6.87 32.69 10.76
C ARG A 295 -8.10 31.97 11.29
N ILE A 296 -9.12 31.76 10.44
CA ILE A 296 -10.23 30.86 10.69
C ILE A 296 -10.07 29.65 9.76
N LEU A 297 -9.86 28.47 10.36
CA LEU A 297 -9.75 27.20 9.65
C LEU A 297 -11.03 26.38 9.87
N ILE A 298 -11.75 26.11 8.80
CA ILE A 298 -12.88 25.17 8.81
C ILE A 298 -12.39 23.83 8.27
N ALA A 299 -12.63 22.77 9.02
CA ALA A 299 -12.19 21.44 8.63
C ALA A 299 -13.25 20.37 8.96
N THR A 300 -13.04 19.19 8.39
CA THR A 300 -13.75 17.96 8.78
C THR A 300 -12.79 17.05 9.57
N GLN A 301 -13.17 15.78 9.76
CA GLN A 301 -12.31 14.77 10.41
C GLN A 301 -10.90 14.68 9.84
N ALA A 302 -10.66 15.23 8.65
CA ALA A 302 -9.33 15.29 8.02
C ALA A 302 -8.27 16.01 8.89
N ILE A 303 -8.68 16.81 9.88
CA ILE A 303 -7.79 17.52 10.80
C ILE A 303 -7.48 16.73 12.08
N GLU A 304 -8.27 15.72 12.41
CA GLU A 304 -8.10 14.92 13.64
C GLU A 304 -6.75 14.22 13.67
N ALA A 305 -6.24 13.82 12.49
CA ALA A 305 -4.95 13.18 12.34
C ALA A 305 -4.14 13.78 11.18
N GLY A 306 -2.82 13.79 11.30
CA GLY A 306 -1.88 14.12 10.20
C GLY A 306 -1.64 15.61 9.94
N VAL A 307 -2.29 16.51 10.67
CA VAL A 307 -1.98 17.94 10.58
C VAL A 307 -1.49 18.44 11.96
N ASP A 308 -0.27 18.94 11.99
CA ASP A 308 0.29 19.52 13.22
C ASP A 308 -0.13 20.98 13.31
N ILE A 309 -1.25 21.21 13.99
CA ILE A 309 -1.84 22.52 14.18
C ILE A 309 -2.25 22.70 15.65
N THR A 310 -2.17 23.93 16.11
CA THR A 310 -2.73 24.39 17.38
C THR A 310 -3.66 25.56 17.15
N SER A 311 -4.68 25.69 17.98
CA SER A 311 -5.64 26.79 17.93
C SER A 311 -5.84 27.42 19.32
N ARG A 312 -6.19 28.68 19.35
CA ARG A 312 -6.59 29.42 20.58
C ARG A 312 -8.06 29.18 20.89
N THR A 313 -8.88 29.07 19.83
CA THR A 313 -10.31 28.82 19.92
C THR A 313 -10.64 27.61 19.06
N LEU A 314 -11.38 26.66 19.58
CA LEU A 314 -11.89 25.49 18.88
C LEU A 314 -13.41 25.47 18.93
N PHE A 315 -14.05 25.39 17.78
CA PHE A 315 -15.41 24.97 17.63
C PHE A 315 -15.47 23.55 17.10
N THR A 316 -16.26 22.68 17.71
CA THR A 316 -16.39 21.28 17.23
C THR A 316 -17.83 20.80 17.29
N GLU A 317 -18.35 20.26 16.20
CA GLU A 317 -19.58 19.48 16.26
C GLU A 317 -19.40 18.29 17.19
N LEU A 318 -20.47 17.88 17.88
CA LEU A 318 -20.51 16.67 18.67
C LEU A 318 -20.11 15.46 17.81
N ALA A 319 -19.26 14.61 18.34
CA ALA A 319 -18.68 13.45 17.69
C ALA A 319 -18.45 12.35 18.73
N PRO A 320 -18.14 11.10 18.35
CA PRO A 320 -17.73 10.05 19.29
C PRO A 320 -16.59 10.53 20.18
N TRP A 321 -16.53 9.99 21.40
CA TRP A 321 -15.59 10.46 22.43
C TRP A 321 -14.14 10.43 21.98
N SER A 322 -13.72 9.38 21.31
CA SER A 322 -12.35 9.25 20.76
C SER A 322 -12.01 10.38 19.78
N SER A 323 -12.93 10.77 18.90
CA SER A 323 -12.78 11.91 17.99
C SER A 323 -12.70 13.24 18.75
N LEU A 324 -13.58 13.47 19.74
CA LEU A 324 -13.55 14.69 20.56
C LEU A 324 -12.21 14.87 21.27
N VAL A 325 -11.67 13.81 21.88
CA VAL A 325 -10.35 13.84 22.54
C VAL A 325 -9.25 14.27 21.56
N GLN A 326 -9.28 13.78 20.33
CA GLN A 326 -8.32 14.18 19.30
C GLN A 326 -8.49 15.64 18.87
N ARG A 327 -9.75 16.09 18.68
CA ARG A 327 -10.07 17.48 18.37
C ARG A 327 -9.62 18.42 19.46
N PHE A 328 -9.88 18.10 20.74
CA PHE A 328 -9.40 18.87 21.90
C PHE A 328 -7.87 18.93 21.94
N GLY A 329 -7.19 17.86 21.46
CA GLY A 329 -5.75 17.84 21.25
C GLY A 329 -5.23 18.83 20.21
N ARG A 330 -6.07 19.49 19.41
CA ARG A 330 -5.73 20.53 18.42
C ARG A 330 -5.89 21.97 18.97
N CYS A 331 -6.30 22.09 20.19
CA CYS A 331 -6.47 23.37 20.88
C CYS A 331 -5.48 23.47 22.03
N ASN A 332 -4.70 24.54 22.11
CA ASN A 332 -3.62 24.72 23.11
C ASN A 332 -2.76 23.45 23.22
N ARG A 333 -2.29 22.97 22.08
CA ARG A 333 -1.68 21.64 21.92
C ARG A 333 -0.40 21.47 22.73
N TYR A 334 0.36 22.53 22.83
CA TYR A 334 1.67 22.55 23.50
C TYR A 334 1.63 23.25 24.86
N GLY A 335 0.46 23.75 25.27
CA GLY A 335 0.32 24.58 26.47
C GLY A 335 0.77 26.01 26.25
N GLU A 336 0.90 26.47 25.01
CA GLU A 336 1.38 27.79 24.59
C GLU A 336 0.45 28.93 25.06
N ALA A 337 -0.80 28.60 25.33
CA ALA A 337 -1.78 29.57 25.79
C ALA A 337 -1.99 29.57 27.33
N ASN A 338 -1.25 28.76 28.10
CA ASN A 338 -1.48 28.63 29.54
C ASN A 338 -1.36 29.97 30.27
N ASP A 339 -0.32 30.75 29.98
CA ASP A 339 -0.05 32.05 30.60
C ASP A 339 -0.95 33.18 30.03
N LEU A 340 -1.70 32.88 28.96
CA LEU A 340 -2.62 33.82 28.33
C LEU A 340 -4.10 33.57 28.70
N GLY A 341 -4.34 32.87 29.81
CA GLY A 341 -5.67 32.54 30.30
C GLY A 341 -6.30 31.30 29.65
N GLY A 342 -5.48 30.42 29.02
CA GLY A 342 -5.92 29.16 28.43
C GLY A 342 -6.66 29.31 27.10
N ALA A 343 -7.02 28.24 26.48
CA ALA A 343 -7.77 28.19 25.20
C ALA A 343 -9.25 27.93 25.44
N GLN A 344 -10.07 28.24 24.42
CA GLN A 344 -11.53 28.08 24.45
C GLN A 344 -11.97 26.94 23.55
N ILE A 345 -12.76 26.03 24.08
CA ILE A 345 -13.41 24.95 23.30
C ILE A 345 -14.92 25.12 23.41
N ARG A 346 -15.57 25.24 22.26
CA ARG A 346 -17.00 25.33 22.12
C ARG A 346 -17.53 24.12 21.34
N TRP A 347 -18.32 23.27 21.99
CA TRP A 347 -18.91 22.13 21.31
C TRP A 347 -20.33 22.44 20.87
N MET A 348 -20.64 22.13 19.59
CA MET A 348 -21.95 22.34 18.97
C MET A 348 -22.75 21.05 19.09
N ASP A 349 -23.90 21.11 19.74
CA ASP A 349 -24.77 19.94 19.86
C ASP A 349 -25.45 19.60 18.53
N ILE A 350 -25.74 18.32 18.33
CA ILE A 350 -26.45 17.79 17.19
C ILE A 350 -27.73 17.16 17.71
N ALA A 351 -28.84 17.92 17.61
CA ALA A 351 -30.16 17.42 17.91
C ALA A 351 -30.87 16.98 16.62
N GLY A 352 -31.37 15.77 16.59
CA GLY A 352 -32.10 15.29 15.42
C GLY A 352 -32.07 13.80 15.23
N ASP A 353 -32.42 13.36 14.03
CA ASP A 353 -32.49 11.97 13.61
C ASP A 353 -31.12 11.43 13.19
N ASP A 354 -31.07 10.14 12.85
CA ASP A 354 -29.85 9.46 12.37
C ASP A 354 -29.24 10.12 11.13
N LYS A 355 -30.04 10.79 10.29
CA LYS A 355 -29.51 11.49 9.11
C LYS A 355 -28.73 12.74 9.49
N THR A 356 -29.15 13.42 10.55
CA THR A 356 -28.46 14.59 11.10
C THR A 356 -27.16 14.18 11.81
N ALA A 357 -27.17 13.02 12.48
CA ALA A 357 -26.02 12.46 13.16
C ALA A 357 -24.90 12.02 12.22
N LEU A 358 -25.21 11.68 10.96
CA LEU A 358 -24.20 11.19 9.99
C LEU A 358 -22.92 12.05 9.97
N PRO A 359 -21.75 11.41 9.88
CA PRO A 359 -21.47 9.99 9.62
C PRO A 359 -21.50 9.08 10.85
N TYR A 360 -21.87 9.56 12.00
CA TYR A 360 -21.95 8.82 13.25
C TYR A 360 -23.39 8.36 13.52
N ASN A 361 -23.57 7.46 14.48
CA ASN A 361 -24.90 7.06 14.94
C ASN A 361 -25.35 7.88 16.18
N ALA A 362 -26.64 7.91 16.42
CA ALA A 362 -27.24 8.70 17.52
C ALA A 362 -26.78 8.22 18.91
N GLU A 363 -26.53 6.91 19.08
CA GLU A 363 -26.10 6.32 20.36
C GLU A 363 -24.69 6.77 20.74
N GLU A 364 -23.76 6.77 19.76
CA GLU A 364 -22.38 7.26 19.96
C GLU A 364 -22.36 8.74 20.36
N LEU A 365 -23.19 9.57 19.69
CA LEU A 365 -23.33 10.98 20.02
C LEU A 365 -23.95 11.19 21.42
N ALA A 366 -24.95 10.41 21.79
CA ALA A 366 -25.56 10.47 23.13
C ALA A 366 -24.56 10.09 24.21
N ALA A 367 -23.76 9.05 23.99
CA ALA A 367 -22.71 8.64 24.93
C ALA A 367 -21.64 9.74 25.09
N ALA A 368 -21.22 10.37 23.99
CA ALA A 368 -20.27 11.48 24.02
C ALA A 368 -20.84 12.71 24.77
N ARG A 369 -22.10 13.06 24.51
CA ARG A 369 -22.80 14.16 25.21
C ARG A 369 -22.86 13.92 26.74
N ASN A 370 -23.16 12.70 27.15
CA ASN A 370 -23.15 12.33 28.58
C ASN A 370 -21.77 12.47 29.21
N LYS A 371 -20.69 12.17 28.50
CA LYS A 371 -19.32 12.36 28.97
C LYS A 371 -18.97 13.85 29.07
N LEU A 372 -19.34 14.66 28.05
CA LEU A 372 -19.14 16.11 28.09
C LEU A 372 -19.86 16.78 29.28
N GLY A 373 -21.07 16.35 29.60
CA GLY A 373 -21.84 16.84 30.74
C GLY A 373 -21.25 16.51 32.11
N LYS A 374 -20.28 15.60 32.19
CA LYS A 374 -19.56 15.24 33.45
C LYS A 374 -18.22 15.94 33.58
N LEU A 375 -17.79 16.71 32.59
CA LEU A 375 -16.56 17.50 32.69
C LEU A 375 -16.88 18.85 33.37
N ASP A 376 -16.08 19.21 34.34
CA ASP A 376 -16.19 20.48 35.07
C ASP A 376 -15.62 21.68 34.26
N ALA A 377 -16.10 21.83 33.00
CA ALA A 377 -15.65 22.85 32.05
C ALA A 377 -14.13 22.81 31.73
N ASP A 378 -13.45 21.71 32.05
CA ASP A 378 -12.03 21.50 31.78
C ASP A 378 -11.84 20.36 30.74
N ALA A 379 -11.21 20.67 29.62
CA ALA A 379 -10.84 19.70 28.58
C ALA A 379 -9.32 19.52 28.47
N SER A 380 -8.58 19.80 29.54
CA SER A 380 -7.14 19.49 29.61
C SER A 380 -6.91 17.98 29.44
N PRO A 381 -5.81 17.55 28.85
CA PRO A 381 -5.51 16.12 28.72
C PRO A 381 -5.52 15.37 30.07
N ALA A 382 -5.23 16.03 31.17
CA ALA A 382 -5.27 15.45 32.51
C ALA A 382 -6.70 15.18 33.00
N ALA A 383 -7.67 16.00 32.62
CA ALA A 383 -9.06 15.92 33.05
C ALA A 383 -9.91 14.97 32.20
N LEU A 384 -9.45 14.59 30.99
CA LEU A 384 -10.23 13.76 30.07
C LEU A 384 -10.31 12.29 30.55
N PRO A 385 -11.53 11.73 30.73
CA PRO A 385 -11.68 10.32 31.04
C PRO A 385 -11.18 9.44 29.91
N GLY A 386 -10.73 8.23 30.26
CA GLY A 386 -10.38 7.20 29.29
C GLY A 386 -11.54 6.82 28.37
N THR A 387 -11.21 6.12 27.32
CA THR A 387 -12.24 5.56 26.42
C THR A 387 -12.68 4.19 26.93
N ASP A 388 -13.99 4.03 27.16
CA ASP A 388 -14.66 2.76 27.45
C ASP A 388 -15.40 2.25 26.21
N GLU A 389 -15.06 2.75 25.03
CA GLU A 389 -15.71 2.38 23.78
C GLU A 389 -15.48 0.89 23.52
N VAL A 390 -16.58 0.19 23.30
CA VAL A 390 -16.56 -1.20 22.83
C VAL A 390 -16.10 -1.19 21.39
N ALA A 391 -15.17 -2.07 21.04
CA ALA A 391 -14.75 -2.20 19.64
C ALA A 391 -15.95 -2.60 18.77
N PRO A 392 -16.19 -1.92 17.65
CA PRO A 392 -17.16 -2.40 16.67
C PRO A 392 -16.82 -3.81 16.20
N LEU A 393 -17.85 -4.55 15.79
CA LEU A 393 -17.66 -5.87 15.21
C LEU A 393 -17.17 -5.71 13.77
N TYR A 394 -15.98 -6.20 13.50
CA TYR A 394 -15.40 -6.23 12.16
C TYR A 394 -15.24 -7.64 11.64
N SER A 395 -15.17 -7.78 10.32
CA SER A 395 -14.75 -9.02 9.68
C SER A 395 -13.34 -9.39 10.13
N VAL A 396 -13.15 -10.65 10.57
CA VAL A 396 -11.86 -11.14 11.04
C VAL A 396 -11.37 -12.26 10.12
N ILE A 397 -10.18 -12.09 9.56
CA ILE A 397 -9.58 -13.10 8.70
C ILE A 397 -9.25 -14.36 9.49
N ARG A 398 -9.75 -15.51 9.04
CA ARG A 398 -9.47 -16.81 9.65
C ARG A 398 -8.14 -17.36 9.13
N ARG A 399 -7.52 -18.25 9.90
CA ARG A 399 -6.28 -18.91 9.48
C ARG A 399 -6.41 -19.62 8.13
N ARG A 400 -7.55 -20.28 7.88
CA ARG A 400 -7.81 -20.93 6.60
C ARG A 400 -7.80 -19.93 5.44
N ASP A 401 -8.56 -18.86 5.56
CA ASP A 401 -8.65 -17.81 4.55
C ASP A 401 -7.25 -17.22 4.25
N PHE A 402 -6.45 -17.03 5.32
CA PHE A 402 -5.07 -16.50 5.18
C PHE A 402 -4.16 -17.48 4.44
N ILE A 403 -4.26 -18.79 4.70
CA ILE A 403 -3.51 -19.81 3.98
C ILE A 403 -3.96 -19.88 2.51
N ASP A 404 -5.27 -19.80 2.27
CA ASP A 404 -5.83 -19.81 0.91
C ASP A 404 -5.39 -18.56 0.11
N LEU A 405 -5.17 -17.40 0.76
CA LEU A 405 -4.61 -16.21 0.12
C LEU A 405 -3.18 -16.40 -0.41
N PHE A 406 -2.44 -17.41 0.08
CA PHE A 406 -1.11 -17.74 -0.44
C PHE A 406 -1.15 -18.17 -1.90
N ASN A 407 -2.26 -18.75 -2.35
CA ASN A 407 -2.50 -19.01 -3.77
C ASN A 407 -2.82 -17.70 -4.48
N THR A 408 -1.95 -17.29 -5.40
CA THR A 408 -2.10 -16.10 -6.25
C THR A 408 -2.61 -16.42 -7.64
N ASP A 409 -2.91 -17.67 -7.95
CA ASP A 409 -3.55 -18.03 -9.21
C ASP A 409 -4.95 -17.39 -9.26
N SER A 410 -5.33 -16.83 -10.42
CA SER A 410 -6.69 -16.34 -10.62
C SER A 410 -7.67 -17.52 -10.63
N ASP A 411 -8.89 -17.28 -10.16
CA ASP A 411 -9.97 -18.25 -10.34
C ASP A 411 -10.34 -18.43 -11.83
N LEU A 412 -11.28 -19.32 -12.14
CA LEU A 412 -11.73 -19.56 -13.52
C LEU A 412 -12.45 -18.34 -14.14
N SER A 413 -12.99 -17.46 -13.32
CA SER A 413 -13.64 -16.22 -13.76
C SER A 413 -12.67 -15.04 -13.89
N GLY A 414 -11.40 -15.22 -13.48
CA GLY A 414 -10.36 -14.21 -13.56
C GLY A 414 -10.37 -13.20 -12.41
N PHE A 415 -11.23 -13.39 -11.39
CA PHE A 415 -11.30 -12.53 -10.21
C PHE A 415 -10.30 -12.94 -9.13
N ASP A 416 -9.95 -11.99 -8.30
CA ASP A 416 -9.18 -12.18 -7.08
C ASP A 416 -10.08 -12.10 -5.83
N VAL A 417 -9.63 -12.72 -4.74
CA VAL A 417 -10.29 -12.57 -3.44
C VAL A 417 -10.16 -11.14 -2.97
N ASP A 418 -11.29 -10.49 -2.71
CA ASP A 418 -11.33 -9.14 -2.15
C ASP A 418 -10.99 -9.19 -0.65
N VAL A 419 -9.98 -8.43 -0.24
CA VAL A 419 -9.52 -8.30 1.16
C VAL A 419 -9.89 -6.96 1.79
N SER A 420 -10.68 -6.12 1.11
CA SER A 420 -11.01 -4.76 1.56
C SER A 420 -11.68 -4.73 2.93
N ASP A 421 -12.59 -5.67 3.20
CA ASP A 421 -13.32 -5.76 4.47
C ASP A 421 -12.43 -6.07 5.68
N TYR A 422 -11.23 -6.60 5.44
CA TYR A 422 -10.22 -6.82 6.48
C TYR A 422 -9.29 -5.63 6.68
N ILE A 423 -9.39 -4.62 5.84
CA ILE A 423 -8.48 -3.47 5.86
C ILE A 423 -9.19 -2.21 6.29
N ARG A 424 -10.36 -1.94 5.72
CA ARG A 424 -11.16 -0.75 6.04
C ARG A 424 -12.61 -1.11 6.28
N ASP A 425 -13.16 -0.40 7.25
CA ASP A 425 -14.59 -0.30 7.44
C ASP A 425 -15.11 0.81 6.50
N SER A 426 -15.44 0.42 5.29
CA SER A 426 -16.08 1.34 4.35
C SER A 426 -17.20 0.60 3.63
N ASP A 427 -18.43 1.00 3.91
CA ASP A 427 -19.61 0.50 3.22
C ASP A 427 -19.51 0.63 1.70
N THR A 428 -18.66 1.54 1.22
CA THR A 428 -18.39 1.72 -0.21
C THR A 428 -17.10 2.51 -0.47
N PRO A 429 -16.09 1.95 -1.16
CA PRO A 429 -14.94 2.72 -1.62
C PRO A 429 -15.38 3.94 -2.43
N PRO A 430 -14.76 5.12 -2.23
CA PRO A 430 -15.11 6.30 -3.02
C PRO A 430 -14.75 6.09 -4.49
N LEU A 431 -15.46 6.83 -5.35
CA LEU A 431 -15.03 7.05 -6.73
C LEU A 431 -13.83 8.00 -6.75
N SER A 432 -13.00 7.90 -7.75
CA SER A 432 -11.99 8.90 -8.08
C SER A 432 -12.42 9.67 -9.31
N MET A 433 -12.52 10.98 -9.22
CA MET A 433 -12.88 11.85 -10.33
C MET A 433 -11.70 12.75 -10.72
N PHE A 434 -11.53 13.01 -12.02
CA PHE A 434 -10.56 13.97 -12.51
C PHE A 434 -11.10 14.70 -13.75
N TRP A 435 -10.58 15.89 -14.02
CA TRP A 435 -11.06 16.79 -15.05
C TRP A 435 -9.95 17.10 -16.04
N ARG A 436 -10.29 17.02 -17.34
CA ARG A 436 -9.41 17.45 -18.41
C ARG A 436 -10.13 18.27 -19.46
N ASP A 437 -9.37 19.04 -20.20
CA ASP A 437 -9.90 19.81 -21.31
C ASP A 437 -9.78 18.97 -22.58
N PHE A 438 -10.94 18.62 -23.17
CA PHE A 438 -11.06 17.92 -24.43
C PHE A 438 -12.40 18.18 -25.08
N GLU A 439 -12.42 18.13 -26.42
CA GLU A 439 -13.65 18.23 -27.22
C GLU A 439 -14.05 16.86 -27.78
N GLY A 440 -15.33 16.62 -27.95
CA GLY A 440 -15.84 15.36 -28.47
C GLY A 440 -15.67 14.18 -27.50
N LEU A 441 -15.09 13.09 -27.99
CA LEU A 441 -14.73 11.91 -27.19
C LEU A 441 -13.31 12.05 -26.63
N PRO A 442 -13.06 11.54 -25.43
CA PRO A 442 -11.75 11.69 -24.78
C PRO A 442 -10.62 10.91 -25.48
N GLY A 443 -10.96 10.00 -26.41
CA GLY A 443 -9.98 9.22 -27.17
C GLY A 443 -8.98 8.49 -26.27
N ASP A 444 -7.70 8.72 -26.54
CA ASP A 444 -6.53 8.13 -25.92
C ASP A 444 -5.92 8.98 -24.79
N GLN A 445 -6.74 9.80 -24.11
CA GLN A 445 -6.28 10.54 -22.94
C GLN A 445 -5.50 9.64 -21.98
N PRO A 446 -4.30 10.02 -21.52
CA PRO A 446 -3.50 9.18 -20.65
C PRO A 446 -4.21 8.90 -19.31
N PRO A 447 -3.83 7.85 -18.57
CA PRO A 447 -4.30 7.64 -17.21
C PRO A 447 -4.08 8.87 -16.34
N PRO A 448 -4.91 9.11 -15.32
CA PRO A 448 -4.75 10.29 -14.46
C PRO A 448 -3.48 10.20 -13.61
N ALA A 449 -2.82 11.35 -13.46
CA ALA A 449 -1.87 11.52 -12.39
C ALA A 449 -2.58 11.48 -11.03
N ARG A 450 -1.88 11.06 -9.99
CA ARG A 450 -2.40 11.07 -8.62
C ARG A 450 -2.97 12.44 -8.21
N ASP A 451 -2.27 13.51 -8.61
CA ASP A 451 -2.61 14.88 -8.25
C ASP A 451 -3.93 15.36 -8.86
N GLU A 452 -4.39 14.70 -9.93
CA GLU A 452 -5.67 14.99 -10.57
C GLU A 452 -6.87 14.37 -9.83
N LEU A 453 -6.67 13.31 -9.03
CA LEU A 453 -7.73 12.48 -8.49
C LEU A 453 -8.42 13.13 -7.28
N CYS A 454 -9.70 13.38 -7.42
CA CYS A 454 -10.59 13.84 -6.35
C CYS A 454 -11.47 12.69 -5.87
N PRO A 455 -11.40 12.27 -4.58
CA PRO A 455 -12.25 11.22 -4.04
C PRO A 455 -13.66 11.76 -3.78
N VAL A 456 -14.67 11.04 -4.29
CA VAL A 456 -16.09 11.43 -4.19
C VAL A 456 -16.94 10.18 -3.90
N SER A 457 -17.87 10.25 -2.94
CA SER A 457 -18.79 9.13 -2.71
C SER A 457 -19.78 8.97 -3.88
N ILE A 458 -20.29 7.74 -4.08
CA ILE A 458 -21.26 7.44 -5.14
C ILE A 458 -22.48 8.32 -5.04
N GLY A 459 -23.03 8.52 -3.82
CA GLY A 459 -24.20 9.36 -3.60
C GLY A 459 -23.98 10.81 -4.06
N GLN A 460 -22.77 11.34 -3.87
CA GLN A 460 -22.43 12.71 -4.28
C GLN A 460 -22.14 12.82 -5.77
N ALA A 461 -21.52 11.81 -6.35
CA ALA A 461 -21.29 11.73 -7.79
C ALA A 461 -22.60 11.73 -8.60
N GLN A 462 -23.70 11.28 -7.98
CA GLN A 462 -25.03 11.41 -8.54
C GLN A 462 -25.49 12.86 -8.69
N GLY A 463 -24.94 13.81 -7.93
CA GLY A 463 -25.18 15.24 -8.11
C GLY A 463 -24.80 15.77 -9.50
N LEU A 464 -23.84 15.13 -10.16
CA LEU A 464 -23.41 15.44 -11.53
C LEU A 464 -24.17 14.61 -12.59
N LYS A 465 -25.48 14.36 -12.41
CA LYS A 465 -26.30 13.50 -13.31
C LYS A 465 -26.30 13.96 -14.76
N LYS A 466 -26.19 15.26 -14.99
CA LYS A 466 -26.29 15.87 -16.33
C LYS A 466 -24.94 15.90 -17.07
N GLN A 467 -23.85 15.59 -16.40
CA GLN A 467 -22.52 15.62 -17.00
C GLN A 467 -22.16 14.25 -17.55
N ASP A 468 -21.56 14.22 -18.73
CA ASP A 468 -20.99 13.03 -19.32
C ASP A 468 -19.80 12.57 -18.46
N LYS A 469 -19.69 11.26 -18.24
CA LYS A 469 -18.62 10.62 -17.50
C LYS A 469 -18.01 9.52 -18.35
N TRP A 470 -16.70 9.36 -18.31
CA TRP A 470 -16.00 8.32 -19.04
C TRP A 470 -15.22 7.44 -18.07
N ARG A 471 -15.21 6.16 -18.35
CA ARG A 471 -14.39 5.16 -17.65
C ARG A 471 -13.34 4.59 -18.58
N TRP A 472 -12.23 4.14 -18.02
CA TRP A 472 -11.23 3.43 -18.78
C TRP A 472 -11.71 2.02 -19.12
N ASP A 473 -11.59 1.65 -20.40
CA ASP A 473 -11.80 0.29 -20.87
C ASP A 473 -10.42 -0.34 -21.13
N SER A 474 -10.07 -1.31 -20.30
CA SER A 474 -8.76 -1.97 -20.35
C SER A 474 -8.58 -2.86 -21.60
N LEU A 475 -9.67 -3.38 -22.16
CA LEU A 475 -9.64 -4.20 -23.36
C LEU A 475 -9.44 -3.35 -24.61
N ALA A 476 -10.18 -2.26 -24.70
CA ALA A 476 -10.08 -1.31 -25.80
C ALA A 476 -8.93 -0.31 -25.66
N SER A 477 -8.32 -0.22 -24.46
CA SER A 477 -7.29 0.75 -24.10
C SER A 477 -7.67 2.22 -24.39
N LEU A 478 -8.93 2.58 -24.13
CA LEU A 478 -9.47 3.92 -24.35
C LEU A 478 -10.55 4.28 -23.32
N TRP A 479 -10.85 5.59 -23.24
CA TRP A 479 -11.92 6.10 -22.40
C TRP A 479 -13.26 5.97 -23.11
N VAL A 480 -14.18 5.18 -22.55
CA VAL A 480 -15.52 4.97 -23.06
C VAL A 480 -16.55 5.70 -22.19
N LYS A 481 -17.61 6.17 -22.80
CA LYS A 481 -18.72 6.78 -22.06
C LYS A 481 -19.29 5.78 -21.06
N LEU A 482 -19.52 6.23 -19.84
CA LEU A 482 -20.09 5.39 -18.81
C LEU A 482 -21.56 5.13 -19.11
N ASP A 483 -21.88 3.90 -19.47
CA ASP A 483 -23.23 3.36 -19.56
C ASP A 483 -23.49 2.50 -18.32
N GLY A 484 -24.54 2.85 -17.55
CA GLY A 484 -24.95 2.11 -16.36
C GLY A 484 -24.64 2.80 -15.03
N SER A 485 -24.68 2.03 -13.95
CA SER A 485 -24.54 2.53 -12.58
C SER A 485 -23.09 2.75 -12.18
N LEU A 486 -22.87 3.75 -11.32
CA LEU A 486 -21.59 3.98 -10.65
C LEU A 486 -21.27 2.80 -9.72
N ARG A 487 -20.02 2.37 -9.74
CA ARG A 487 -19.51 1.29 -8.88
C ARG A 487 -18.37 1.79 -8.00
N PRO A 488 -18.21 1.25 -6.79
CA PRO A 488 -17.10 1.57 -5.90
C PRO A 488 -15.73 1.41 -6.59
N GLY A 489 -14.81 2.32 -6.28
CA GLY A 489 -13.44 2.26 -6.80
C GLY A 489 -13.25 2.70 -8.26
N MET A 490 -14.32 3.05 -8.98
CA MET A 490 -14.20 3.53 -10.35
C MET A 490 -13.42 4.84 -10.43
N THR A 491 -12.60 4.96 -11.48
CA THR A 491 -11.99 6.24 -11.87
C THR A 491 -12.76 6.83 -13.06
N LEU A 492 -13.20 8.06 -12.92
CA LEU A 492 -14.07 8.76 -13.88
C LEU A 492 -13.38 10.01 -14.42
N LEU A 493 -13.30 10.12 -15.72
CA LEU A 493 -12.89 11.32 -16.43
C LEU A 493 -14.12 12.20 -16.71
N LEU A 494 -13.98 13.51 -16.47
CA LEU A 494 -14.98 14.55 -16.73
C LEU A 494 -14.35 15.66 -17.58
N ARG A 495 -15.21 16.44 -18.27
CA ARG A 495 -14.74 17.64 -18.98
C ARG A 495 -14.57 18.80 -18.03
N SER A 496 -13.48 19.51 -18.16
CA SER A 496 -13.17 20.73 -17.37
C SER A 496 -14.27 21.79 -17.48
N ARG A 497 -14.83 22.00 -18.66
CA ARG A 497 -15.87 23.01 -18.90
C ARG A 497 -17.20 22.72 -18.20
N ASP A 498 -17.46 21.48 -17.84
CA ASP A 498 -18.75 21.06 -17.25
C ASP A 498 -18.82 21.37 -15.73
N GLY A 499 -17.73 21.84 -15.12
CA GLY A 499 -17.68 22.21 -13.71
C GLY A 499 -17.65 21.01 -12.76
N GLY A 500 -18.14 21.20 -11.55
CA GLY A 500 -18.18 20.15 -10.51
C GLY A 500 -17.04 20.20 -9.50
N TYR A 501 -16.14 21.18 -9.63
CA TYR A 501 -15.03 21.40 -8.70
C TYR A 501 -14.67 22.88 -8.59
N ASP A 502 -14.26 23.29 -7.40
CA ASP A 502 -13.79 24.66 -7.13
C ASP A 502 -12.49 24.57 -6.30
N PRO A 503 -11.40 25.29 -6.67
CA PRO A 503 -10.14 25.21 -5.94
C PRO A 503 -10.21 25.62 -4.46
N GLN A 504 -11.18 26.43 -4.07
CA GLN A 504 -11.38 26.91 -2.69
C GLN A 504 -12.37 26.04 -1.89
N LEU A 505 -13.32 25.39 -2.59
CA LEU A 505 -14.37 24.59 -1.96
C LEU A 505 -14.17 23.07 -2.15
N GLY A 506 -13.23 22.65 -3.01
CA GLY A 506 -13.08 21.25 -3.40
C GLY A 506 -14.23 20.79 -4.32
N TYR A 507 -14.50 19.47 -4.33
CA TYR A 507 -15.64 18.93 -5.09
C TYR A 507 -16.96 19.56 -4.65
N THR A 508 -17.69 20.10 -5.59
CA THR A 508 -19.03 20.66 -5.39
C THR A 508 -19.85 20.56 -6.68
N ALA A 509 -20.93 19.77 -6.65
CA ALA A 509 -21.79 19.54 -7.81
C ALA A 509 -22.46 20.83 -8.33
N ASP A 510 -22.57 21.85 -7.50
CA ASP A 510 -23.23 23.13 -7.83
C ASP A 510 -22.30 24.07 -8.62
N SER A 511 -20.99 23.84 -8.64
CA SER A 511 -20.06 24.68 -9.39
C SER A 511 -20.22 24.47 -10.89
N LYS A 512 -20.59 25.57 -11.59
CA LYS A 512 -20.64 25.60 -13.06
C LYS A 512 -19.43 26.24 -13.68
N LYS A 513 -18.46 26.67 -12.88
CA LYS A 513 -17.22 27.25 -13.38
C LYS A 513 -16.36 26.15 -13.99
N PRO A 514 -15.70 26.41 -15.13
CA PRO A 514 -14.73 25.49 -15.68
C PRO A 514 -13.66 25.11 -14.63
N VAL A 515 -13.35 23.82 -14.57
CA VAL A 515 -12.35 23.30 -13.64
C VAL A 515 -10.96 23.50 -14.27
N VAL A 516 -10.01 24.02 -13.51
CA VAL A 516 -8.62 24.10 -13.97
C VAL A 516 -8.05 22.67 -14.05
N ALA A 517 -7.78 22.20 -15.28
CA ALA A 517 -7.17 20.90 -15.49
C ALA A 517 -5.74 20.92 -14.97
N LEU A 518 -5.34 19.85 -14.30
CA LEU A 518 -3.92 19.65 -13.91
C LEU A 518 -3.20 18.93 -15.05
N PRO A 519 -1.88 19.17 -15.22
CA PRO A 519 -1.10 18.46 -16.24
C PRO A 519 -1.13 16.94 -15.95
N PRO A 520 -1.32 16.10 -16.97
CA PRO A 520 -1.17 14.67 -16.83
C PRO A 520 0.25 14.31 -16.39
N ALA A 521 0.41 13.20 -15.70
CA ALA A 521 1.76 12.67 -15.44
C ALA A 521 2.50 12.44 -16.76
N ALA A 522 3.80 12.68 -16.78
CA ALA A 522 4.66 12.13 -17.82
C ALA A 522 4.38 10.63 -17.84
N GLN A 523 4.02 10.07 -19.02
CA GLN A 523 3.63 8.68 -19.13
C GLN A 523 4.73 7.81 -18.52
N PRO A 524 4.46 7.01 -17.47
CA PRO A 524 5.35 5.93 -17.17
C PRO A 524 5.37 4.99 -18.40
N PRO A 525 6.49 4.38 -18.72
CA PRO A 525 6.52 3.38 -19.77
C PRO A 525 5.40 2.38 -19.47
N ARG A 526 4.59 2.07 -20.49
CA ARG A 526 3.45 1.14 -20.39
C ARG A 526 3.97 -0.16 -19.78
N GLU A 527 3.71 -0.39 -18.50
CA GLU A 527 3.96 -1.69 -17.90
C GLU A 527 2.98 -2.67 -18.53
N SER A 528 3.51 -3.54 -19.34
CA SER A 528 2.78 -4.73 -19.76
C SER A 528 2.56 -5.61 -18.53
N TYR A 529 1.32 -5.95 -18.23
CA TYR A 529 0.97 -6.92 -17.19
C TYR A 529 1.61 -8.31 -17.41
N ASN A 530 2.28 -8.53 -18.52
CA ASN A 530 2.81 -9.82 -18.94
C ASN A 530 4.33 -10.00 -18.76
N ASP A 531 5.13 -8.94 -18.58
CA ASP A 531 6.58 -9.06 -18.52
C ASP A 531 7.19 -8.31 -17.33
N ASP A 532 8.17 -8.95 -16.69
CA ASP A 532 9.09 -8.30 -15.78
C ASP A 532 9.99 -7.38 -16.61
N GLY A 533 9.62 -6.10 -16.76
CA GLY A 533 10.32 -5.11 -17.61
C GLY A 533 11.78 -4.85 -17.23
N ARG A 534 12.32 -5.61 -16.28
CA ARG A 534 13.73 -5.60 -15.89
C ARG A 534 14.57 -6.54 -16.74
N SER A 535 13.94 -7.48 -17.44
CA SER A 535 14.59 -8.43 -18.37
C SER A 535 14.79 -7.85 -19.77
N ASP A 536 14.21 -6.69 -20.12
CA ASP A 536 14.06 -6.19 -21.49
C ASP A 536 15.22 -5.28 -21.96
N ARG A 537 16.37 -5.28 -21.32
CA ARG A 537 17.50 -4.49 -21.81
C ARG A 537 18.37 -5.32 -22.76
N ALA A 538 18.69 -4.72 -23.91
CA ALA A 538 19.44 -5.28 -25.04
C ALA A 538 20.93 -5.55 -24.74
N ILE A 539 21.23 -6.51 -23.88
CA ILE A 539 22.61 -6.94 -23.59
C ILE A 539 22.63 -8.46 -23.66
N PRO A 540 23.35 -9.07 -24.62
CA PRO A 540 23.41 -10.50 -24.76
C PRO A 540 24.16 -11.12 -23.57
N VAL A 541 23.55 -12.13 -22.94
CA VAL A 541 24.15 -12.91 -21.85
C VAL A 541 23.94 -14.38 -22.16
N SER A 542 25.02 -15.18 -22.07
CA SER A 542 24.91 -16.61 -22.25
C SER A 542 24.10 -17.26 -21.14
N LEU A 543 23.39 -18.34 -21.44
CA LEU A 543 22.59 -19.04 -20.44
C LEU A 543 23.45 -19.64 -19.30
N PRO A 544 24.60 -20.31 -19.57
CA PRO A 544 25.46 -20.80 -18.50
C PRO A 544 26.02 -19.71 -17.59
N ASP A 545 26.41 -18.56 -18.16
CA ASP A 545 26.92 -17.43 -17.36
C ASP A 545 25.83 -16.85 -16.45
N HIS A 546 24.63 -16.63 -16.98
CA HIS A 546 23.50 -16.14 -16.20
C HIS A 546 23.15 -17.04 -15.02
N LEU A 547 23.07 -18.36 -15.25
CA LEU A 547 22.80 -19.35 -14.20
C LEU A 547 23.86 -19.33 -13.11
N SER A 548 25.15 -19.23 -13.49
CA SER A 548 26.28 -19.09 -12.57
C SER A 548 26.22 -17.78 -11.76
N HIS A 549 25.88 -16.65 -12.43
CA HIS A 549 25.74 -15.35 -11.76
C HIS A 549 24.59 -15.37 -10.76
N ALA A 550 23.44 -15.94 -11.11
CA ALA A 550 22.30 -16.06 -10.21
C ALA A 550 22.62 -16.93 -8.98
N ALA A 551 23.30 -18.08 -9.16
CA ALA A 551 23.70 -18.95 -8.07
C ALA A 551 24.68 -18.27 -7.12
N ARG A 552 25.71 -17.58 -7.64
CA ARG A 552 26.67 -16.81 -6.83
C ARG A 552 26.00 -15.67 -6.09
N THR A 553 25.06 -14.99 -6.72
CA THR A 553 24.30 -13.89 -6.10
C THR A 553 23.41 -14.42 -4.98
N ALA A 554 22.74 -15.57 -5.17
CA ALA A 554 21.96 -16.24 -4.13
C ALA A 554 22.82 -16.63 -2.93
N GLN A 555 24.00 -17.22 -3.16
CA GLN A 555 24.93 -17.56 -2.10
C GLN A 555 25.39 -16.32 -1.32
N ALA A 556 25.75 -15.24 -2.01
CA ALA A 556 26.18 -14.00 -1.37
C ALA A 556 25.03 -13.37 -0.55
N LEU A 557 23.81 -13.42 -1.06
CA LEU A 557 22.61 -12.91 -0.37
C LEU A 557 22.34 -13.74 0.91
N CYS A 558 22.33 -15.06 0.82
CA CYS A 558 22.15 -15.95 1.98
C CYS A 558 23.21 -15.71 3.05
N ASN A 559 24.49 -15.56 2.65
CA ASN A 559 25.59 -15.24 3.57
C ASN A 559 25.38 -13.91 4.30
N LYS A 560 24.98 -12.83 3.57
CA LYS A 560 24.68 -11.53 4.17
C LYS A 560 23.50 -11.59 5.15
N LEU A 561 22.50 -12.43 4.86
CA LEU A 561 21.36 -12.65 5.74
C LEU A 561 21.69 -13.55 6.95
N GLY A 562 22.89 -14.17 6.98
CA GLY A 562 23.27 -15.15 7.99
C GLY A 562 22.40 -16.42 7.96
N GLN A 563 21.96 -16.84 6.76
CA GLN A 563 21.10 -18.00 6.54
C GLN A 563 21.82 -19.01 5.64
N ASP A 564 21.77 -20.28 6.00
CA ASP A 564 22.21 -21.38 5.15
C ASP A 564 20.99 -22.01 4.48
N GLU A 565 20.77 -21.65 3.20
CA GLU A 565 19.62 -22.10 2.42
C GLU A 565 20.09 -22.71 1.08
N PRO A 566 20.64 -23.94 1.10
CA PRO A 566 21.17 -24.59 -0.11
C PRO A 566 20.10 -24.80 -1.18
N ALA A 567 18.82 -24.97 -0.80
CA ALA A 567 17.72 -25.08 -1.75
C ALA A 567 17.55 -23.80 -2.59
N VAL A 568 17.72 -22.62 -1.98
CA VAL A 568 17.66 -21.32 -2.67
C VAL A 568 18.79 -21.18 -3.69
N ILE A 569 20.01 -21.55 -3.30
CA ILE A 569 21.19 -21.48 -4.16
C ILE A 569 21.04 -22.41 -5.36
N ARG A 570 20.57 -23.63 -5.10
CA ARG A 570 20.36 -24.64 -6.15
C ARG A 570 19.20 -24.26 -7.07
N ALA A 571 18.11 -23.70 -6.52
CA ALA A 571 17.00 -23.18 -7.31
C ALA A 571 17.47 -22.02 -8.19
N ALA A 572 18.28 -21.09 -7.68
CA ALA A 572 18.84 -19.98 -8.46
C ALA A 572 19.77 -20.47 -9.58
N ARG A 573 20.51 -21.58 -9.38
CA ARG A 573 21.33 -22.21 -10.43
C ARG A 573 20.49 -22.80 -11.55
N TRP A 574 19.28 -23.27 -11.27
CA TRP A 574 18.42 -24.00 -12.20
C TRP A 574 17.24 -23.20 -12.74
N HIS A 575 16.97 -21.99 -12.24
CA HIS A 575 15.73 -21.25 -12.47
C HIS A 575 15.43 -21.02 -13.96
N ASP A 576 16.44 -20.79 -14.76
CA ASP A 576 16.37 -20.42 -16.17
C ASP A 576 16.81 -21.51 -17.15
N VAL A 577 17.09 -22.71 -16.69
CA VAL A 577 17.49 -23.86 -17.55
C VAL A 577 16.50 -24.09 -18.70
N GLY A 578 15.20 -23.87 -18.47
CA GLY A 578 14.15 -23.95 -19.48
C GLY A 578 14.27 -22.94 -20.62
N LYS A 579 15.10 -21.91 -20.49
CA LYS A 579 15.44 -21.00 -21.61
C LYS A 579 16.22 -21.70 -22.72
N SER A 580 16.82 -22.88 -22.46
CA SER A 580 17.42 -23.73 -23.50
C SER A 580 16.40 -24.27 -24.50
N HIS A 581 15.08 -24.20 -24.21
CA HIS A 581 14.03 -24.64 -25.10
C HIS A 581 14.13 -23.97 -26.48
N PRO A 582 14.01 -24.75 -27.61
CA PRO A 582 14.18 -24.19 -28.96
C PRO A 582 13.27 -22.99 -29.26
N ALA A 583 12.01 -23.00 -28.80
CA ALA A 583 11.09 -21.87 -28.98
C ALA A 583 11.58 -20.59 -28.27
N PHE A 584 12.22 -20.70 -27.11
CA PHE A 584 12.78 -19.56 -26.41
C PHE A 584 14.03 -19.03 -27.12
N GLN A 585 14.94 -19.92 -27.55
CA GLN A 585 16.13 -19.54 -28.30
C GLN A 585 15.77 -18.90 -29.65
N ALA A 586 14.80 -19.45 -30.38
CA ALA A 586 14.30 -18.86 -31.60
C ALA A 586 13.74 -17.44 -31.39
N MET A 587 13.03 -17.22 -30.29
CA MET A 587 12.55 -15.90 -29.91
C MET A 587 13.70 -14.91 -29.67
N LEU A 588 14.72 -15.28 -28.89
CA LEU A 588 15.87 -14.42 -28.60
C LEU A 588 16.67 -14.07 -29.86
N LEU A 589 16.76 -14.98 -30.81
CA LEU A 589 17.52 -14.86 -32.05
C LEU A 589 16.68 -14.35 -33.23
N SER A 590 15.43 -13.94 -33.01
CA SER A 590 14.48 -13.54 -34.07
C SER A 590 14.82 -12.22 -34.75
N ASN A 591 15.70 -11.40 -34.15
CA ASN A 591 16.13 -10.13 -34.74
C ASN A 591 17.14 -10.36 -35.87
N PRO A 592 16.81 -9.98 -37.13
CA PRO A 592 17.72 -10.15 -38.27
C PRO A 592 19.04 -9.37 -38.14
N ALA A 593 19.08 -8.34 -37.29
CA ALA A 593 20.27 -7.55 -37.04
C ALA A 593 21.09 -8.06 -35.85
N SER A 594 20.67 -9.17 -35.21
CA SER A 594 21.41 -9.74 -34.07
C SER A 594 22.76 -10.28 -34.52
N THR A 595 23.77 -10.06 -33.68
CA THR A 595 25.13 -10.58 -33.86
C THR A 595 25.38 -11.82 -33.00
N MET A 596 24.36 -12.34 -32.34
CA MET A 596 24.44 -13.48 -31.42
C MET A 596 24.68 -14.80 -32.19
N SER A 597 25.59 -15.63 -31.68
CA SER A 597 25.88 -16.94 -32.27
C SER A 597 24.71 -17.91 -32.13
N LEU A 598 24.42 -18.67 -33.18
CA LEU A 598 23.41 -19.76 -33.18
C LEU A 598 23.93 -21.04 -32.47
N GLU A 599 25.21 -21.15 -32.18
CA GLU A 599 25.83 -22.31 -31.53
C GLU A 599 25.82 -22.22 -30.01
N GLN A 600 25.44 -21.07 -29.45
CA GLN A 600 25.43 -20.77 -28.03
C GLN A 600 24.01 -20.60 -27.49
N LEU A 601 23.75 -21.11 -26.29
CA LEU A 601 22.49 -20.87 -25.59
C LEU A 601 22.51 -19.51 -24.87
N TRP A 602 21.45 -18.74 -25.03
CA TRP A 602 21.34 -17.40 -24.53
C TRP A 602 20.26 -17.28 -23.44
N ALA A 603 20.54 -16.50 -22.40
CA ALA A 603 19.55 -16.09 -21.42
C ALA A 603 18.86 -14.79 -21.79
N LYS A 604 19.59 -13.88 -22.48
CA LYS A 604 19.15 -12.54 -22.87
C LYS A 604 19.62 -12.19 -24.27
N SER A 605 18.82 -11.37 -24.97
CA SER A 605 19.06 -10.92 -26.34
C SER A 605 19.81 -9.58 -26.39
N ASP A 606 20.48 -9.33 -27.50
CA ASP A 606 21.02 -8.01 -27.89
C ASP A 606 19.92 -7.05 -28.41
N PHE A 607 18.68 -7.46 -28.39
CA PHE A 607 17.51 -6.72 -28.88
C PHE A 607 16.48 -6.51 -27.76
N GLY A 608 16.15 -5.23 -27.50
CA GLY A 608 15.07 -4.84 -26.61
C GLY A 608 13.74 -4.74 -27.35
N GLY A 609 12.94 -5.76 -27.35
CA GLY A 609 11.63 -5.78 -28.00
C GLY A 609 10.85 -7.06 -27.72
N ARG A 610 9.53 -7.01 -27.92
CA ARG A 610 8.67 -8.19 -27.78
C ARG A 610 8.75 -9.02 -29.05
N ALA A 611 9.38 -10.17 -28.96
CA ALA A 611 9.30 -11.18 -29.98
C ALA A 611 8.23 -12.24 -29.63
N THR A 612 7.64 -12.85 -30.65
CA THR A 612 6.67 -13.94 -30.50
C THR A 612 7.43 -15.25 -30.31
N TYR A 613 7.04 -16.03 -29.31
CA TYR A 613 7.56 -17.38 -29.16
C TYR A 613 7.01 -18.27 -30.29
N ALA A 614 7.88 -18.77 -31.12
CA ALA A 614 7.51 -19.60 -32.25
C ALA A 614 8.43 -20.82 -32.38
N THR A 615 7.87 -21.92 -32.83
CA THR A 615 8.66 -23.11 -33.20
C THR A 615 8.43 -23.44 -34.67
N CYS A 616 9.49 -23.92 -35.34
CA CYS A 616 9.38 -24.54 -36.66
C CYS A 616 9.06 -26.03 -36.45
N GLU A 617 7.81 -26.43 -36.59
CA GLU A 617 7.41 -27.81 -36.55
C GLU A 617 6.46 -28.07 -37.76
N GLY A 618 6.81 -29.04 -38.60
CA GLY A 618 6.02 -29.47 -39.75
C GLY A 618 6.70 -29.23 -41.10
N GLU A 619 6.17 -29.93 -42.15
CA GLU A 619 6.68 -29.93 -43.54
C GLU A 619 6.47 -28.59 -44.30
N SER A 620 5.80 -27.64 -43.70
CA SER A 620 5.60 -26.31 -44.30
C SER A 620 6.36 -25.27 -43.45
N PRO A 621 6.90 -24.19 -44.06
CA PRO A 621 7.53 -23.11 -43.34
C PRO A 621 6.47 -22.25 -42.63
N GLY A 622 5.86 -22.81 -41.60
CA GLY A 622 4.89 -22.15 -40.72
C GLY A 622 5.42 -22.19 -39.30
N PHE A 623 5.51 -20.99 -38.66
CA PHE A 623 5.80 -20.91 -37.27
C PHE A 623 4.53 -21.16 -36.46
N THR A 624 4.55 -22.18 -35.60
CA THR A 624 3.49 -22.34 -34.58
C THR A 624 3.79 -21.46 -33.40
N GLU A 625 2.92 -20.48 -33.15
CA GLU A 625 3.07 -19.57 -32.00
C GLU A 625 2.86 -20.33 -30.69
N ARG A 626 3.84 -20.26 -29.79
CA ARG A 626 3.75 -20.80 -28.43
C ARG A 626 3.28 -19.72 -27.45
N ARG A 627 1.99 -19.42 -27.46
CA ARG A 627 1.40 -18.40 -26.57
C ARG A 627 1.61 -18.74 -25.10
N TYR A 628 1.93 -17.71 -24.30
CA TYR A 628 2.15 -17.82 -22.85
C TYR A 628 3.33 -18.72 -22.44
N PHE A 629 4.30 -18.96 -23.32
CA PHE A 629 5.48 -19.77 -23.00
C PHE A 629 6.13 -19.36 -21.68
N ARG A 630 6.37 -20.36 -20.78
CA ARG A 630 6.99 -20.18 -19.48
C ARG A 630 8.20 -21.09 -19.31
N HIS A 631 9.39 -20.48 -19.41
CA HIS A 631 10.65 -21.19 -19.21
C HIS A 631 10.80 -21.71 -17.78
N GLU A 632 10.22 -21.04 -16.78
CA GLU A 632 10.22 -21.47 -15.39
C GLU A 632 9.51 -22.82 -15.21
N LEU A 633 8.46 -23.10 -15.99
CA LEU A 633 7.82 -24.42 -16.01
C LEU A 633 8.73 -25.46 -16.65
N ALA A 634 9.36 -25.15 -17.77
CA ALA A 634 10.30 -26.06 -18.41
C ALA A 634 11.50 -26.38 -17.51
N SER A 635 12.04 -25.35 -16.81
CA SER A 635 13.12 -25.52 -15.83
C SER A 635 12.73 -26.47 -14.69
N MET A 636 11.52 -26.28 -14.13
CA MET A 636 10.99 -27.09 -13.04
C MET A 636 10.80 -28.54 -13.47
N LEU A 637 10.23 -28.79 -14.65
CA LEU A 637 10.02 -30.14 -15.19
C LEU A 637 11.37 -30.86 -15.46
N ALA A 638 12.35 -30.13 -15.99
CA ALA A 638 13.71 -30.65 -16.19
C ALA A 638 14.39 -31.01 -14.87
N TRP A 639 14.26 -30.12 -13.85
CA TRP A 639 14.77 -30.38 -12.49
C TRP A 639 14.18 -31.68 -11.93
N LEU A 640 12.87 -31.82 -11.87
CA LEU A 640 12.20 -33.01 -11.34
C LEU A 640 12.56 -34.28 -12.09
N LYS A 641 12.78 -34.19 -13.41
CA LYS A 641 13.18 -35.33 -14.22
C LYS A 641 14.59 -35.82 -13.92
N THR A 642 15.52 -34.91 -13.60
CA THR A 642 16.94 -35.22 -13.40
C THR A 642 17.30 -35.45 -11.93
N HIS A 643 16.45 -35.02 -10.97
CA HIS A 643 16.70 -35.07 -9.53
C HIS A 643 15.56 -35.79 -8.78
N ASP A 644 14.95 -36.77 -9.41
CA ASP A 644 13.93 -37.60 -8.76
C ASP A 644 14.56 -38.38 -7.59
N GLY A 645 13.98 -38.18 -6.37
CA GLY A 645 14.47 -38.78 -5.13
C GLY A 645 15.42 -37.91 -4.30
N ASP A 646 15.82 -36.73 -4.74
CA ASP A 646 16.55 -35.76 -3.92
C ASP A 646 15.68 -35.30 -2.72
N GLU A 647 16.27 -35.15 -1.53
CA GLU A 647 15.56 -34.82 -0.28
C GLU A 647 14.71 -33.53 -0.38
N ASN A 648 15.16 -32.53 -1.14
CA ASN A 648 14.49 -31.24 -1.33
C ASN A 648 13.97 -31.02 -2.76
N ALA A 649 13.78 -32.11 -3.53
CA ALA A 649 13.42 -32.01 -4.95
C ALA A 649 12.17 -31.14 -5.18
N ASP A 650 11.10 -31.36 -4.42
CA ASP A 650 9.85 -30.61 -4.54
C ASP A 650 9.98 -29.14 -4.14
N LEU A 651 10.75 -28.84 -3.09
CA LEU A 651 11.01 -27.46 -2.66
C LEU A 651 11.78 -26.70 -3.73
N ILE A 652 12.87 -27.28 -4.25
CA ILE A 652 13.69 -26.66 -5.29
C ILE A 652 12.86 -26.47 -6.56
N ALA A 653 12.07 -27.47 -6.94
CA ALA A 653 11.14 -27.39 -8.08
C ALA A 653 10.14 -26.23 -7.91
N TYR A 654 9.56 -26.07 -6.70
CA TYR A 654 8.66 -24.96 -6.38
C TYR A 654 9.37 -23.61 -6.53
N LEU A 655 10.56 -23.47 -5.96
CA LEU A 655 11.33 -22.22 -6.04
C LEU A 655 11.70 -21.86 -7.49
N ILE A 656 12.05 -22.85 -8.30
CA ILE A 656 12.30 -22.69 -9.73
C ILE A 656 11.02 -22.21 -10.44
N ALA A 657 9.89 -22.89 -10.24
CA ALA A 657 8.62 -22.54 -10.89
C ALA A 657 8.11 -21.16 -10.48
N ALA A 658 8.28 -20.79 -9.20
CA ALA A 658 7.67 -19.61 -8.62
C ALA A 658 8.48 -18.32 -8.80
N HIS A 659 9.73 -18.36 -9.29
CA HIS A 659 10.63 -17.19 -9.30
C HIS A 659 10.08 -15.98 -10.10
N HIS A 660 9.20 -16.18 -11.07
CA HIS A 660 8.46 -15.11 -11.74
C HIS A 660 7.06 -14.89 -11.17
N GLY A 661 6.59 -15.71 -10.23
CA GLY A 661 5.27 -15.65 -9.62
C GLY A 661 4.11 -16.03 -10.55
N LYS A 662 4.38 -16.61 -11.72
CA LYS A 662 3.38 -16.98 -12.74
C LYS A 662 2.99 -18.46 -12.70
N VAL A 663 3.87 -19.33 -12.20
CA VAL A 663 3.65 -20.75 -11.99
C VAL A 663 3.91 -21.03 -10.53
N ARG A 664 2.88 -21.23 -9.72
CA ARG A 664 3.03 -21.41 -8.27
C ARG A 664 2.30 -22.65 -7.76
N MET A 665 1.04 -22.54 -7.40
CA MET A 665 0.30 -23.58 -6.69
C MET A 665 -0.40 -24.59 -7.59
N SER A 666 -0.61 -24.24 -8.86
CA SER A 666 -1.27 -25.10 -9.83
C SER A 666 -0.61 -25.09 -11.20
N LEU A 667 -0.74 -26.19 -11.95
CA LEU A 667 -0.39 -26.29 -13.35
C LEU A 667 -1.66 -26.48 -14.16
N ARG A 668 -1.94 -25.53 -15.05
CA ARG A 668 -3.09 -25.61 -15.97
C ARG A 668 -2.84 -24.80 -17.23
N ALA A 669 -3.45 -25.23 -18.33
CA ALA A 669 -3.53 -24.44 -19.54
C ALA A 669 -4.36 -23.16 -19.29
N LEU A 670 -4.08 -22.13 -20.06
CA LEU A 670 -4.80 -20.85 -20.03
C LEU A 670 -5.78 -20.76 -21.22
N PRO A 671 -6.90 -20.03 -21.07
CA PRO A 671 -7.77 -19.72 -22.21
C PRO A 671 -6.99 -19.02 -23.32
N GLY A 672 -7.13 -19.50 -24.57
CA GLY A 672 -6.43 -18.96 -25.74
C GLY A 672 -4.95 -19.34 -25.85
N GLU A 673 -4.49 -20.29 -25.08
CA GLU A 673 -3.17 -20.92 -25.25
C GLU A 673 -3.14 -21.78 -26.50
N THR A 674 -1.97 -21.92 -27.13
CA THR A 674 -1.78 -22.77 -28.28
C THR A 674 -1.74 -24.23 -27.85
N GLU A 675 -2.67 -25.03 -28.36
CA GLU A 675 -2.74 -26.48 -28.11
C GLU A 675 -1.56 -27.22 -28.74
N ALA A 676 -1.20 -28.34 -28.15
CA ALA A 676 -0.20 -29.23 -28.74
C ALA A 676 -0.67 -29.82 -30.09
N LEU A 677 0.27 -30.08 -30.98
CA LEU A 677 -0.05 -30.52 -32.35
C LEU A 677 -0.59 -31.99 -32.43
N GLY A 678 -0.36 -32.80 -31.40
CA GLY A 678 -0.81 -34.19 -31.35
C GLY A 678 -2.16 -34.33 -30.65
N ASP A 679 -2.98 -35.27 -31.13
CA ASP A 679 -4.26 -35.61 -30.53
C ASP A 679 -4.09 -36.01 -29.04
N ASN A 680 -4.83 -35.37 -28.14
CA ASN A 680 -4.82 -35.62 -26.70
C ASN A 680 -3.47 -35.41 -25.99
N GLN A 681 -2.56 -34.63 -26.56
CA GLN A 681 -1.34 -34.26 -25.86
C GLN A 681 -1.61 -33.19 -24.80
N ARG A 682 -0.99 -33.36 -23.61
CA ARG A 682 -1.04 -32.37 -22.53
C ARG A 682 -0.26 -31.13 -22.96
N PHE A 683 -0.77 -29.97 -22.57
CA PHE A 683 -0.06 -28.70 -22.72
C PHE A 683 -0.38 -27.76 -21.57
N ALA A 684 0.57 -26.94 -21.18
CA ALA A 684 0.38 -25.89 -20.17
C ALA A 684 1.44 -24.81 -20.33
N ARG A 685 1.02 -23.56 -20.29
CA ARG A 685 1.94 -22.41 -20.27
C ARG A 685 2.94 -22.40 -21.43
N GLY A 686 2.49 -22.76 -22.61
CA GLY A 686 3.29 -22.84 -23.84
C GLY A 686 4.27 -24.03 -23.89
N ILE A 687 4.27 -24.92 -22.91
CA ILE A 687 5.02 -26.18 -22.91
C ILE A 687 4.09 -27.31 -23.32
N TRP A 688 4.56 -28.18 -24.17
CA TRP A 688 3.82 -29.33 -24.67
C TRP A 688 4.43 -30.65 -24.15
N GLU A 689 3.60 -31.66 -23.99
CA GLU A 689 4.06 -33.00 -23.63
C GLU A 689 5.11 -33.52 -24.63
N GLY A 690 6.28 -33.90 -24.11
CA GLY A 690 7.37 -34.39 -24.94
C GLY A 690 8.34 -33.33 -25.49
N ASP A 691 8.08 -32.03 -25.22
CA ASP A 691 9.05 -30.98 -25.56
C ASP A 691 10.45 -31.35 -25.06
N CYS A 692 11.49 -31.12 -25.89
CA CYS A 692 12.86 -31.51 -25.59
C CYS A 692 13.74 -30.29 -25.28
N LEU A 693 14.42 -30.34 -24.16
CA LEU A 693 15.52 -29.43 -23.85
C LEU A 693 16.84 -30.05 -24.29
N PRO A 694 17.68 -29.34 -25.07
CA PRO A 694 19.00 -29.83 -25.44
C PRO A 694 19.90 -29.97 -24.21
N GLY A 695 20.81 -30.94 -24.24
CA GLY A 695 21.82 -31.10 -23.21
C GLY A 695 22.87 -29.98 -23.24
N PHE A 696 23.29 -29.47 -22.08
CA PHE A 696 24.37 -28.51 -21.97
C PHE A 696 24.99 -28.48 -20.56
N ASP A 697 26.20 -27.96 -20.49
CA ASP A 697 26.96 -27.80 -19.23
C ASP A 697 26.82 -26.38 -18.69
N PHE A 698 26.66 -26.25 -17.36
CA PHE A 698 26.59 -24.95 -16.69
C PHE A 698 27.01 -25.06 -15.22
N ASP A 699 27.86 -24.15 -14.77
CA ASP A 699 28.30 -23.97 -13.37
C ASP A 699 28.70 -25.29 -12.66
N GLY A 700 29.40 -26.19 -13.41
CA GLY A 700 29.85 -27.50 -12.92
C GLY A 700 28.73 -28.59 -12.88
N GLU A 701 27.56 -28.32 -13.36
CA GLU A 701 26.47 -29.28 -13.53
C GLU A 701 26.22 -29.56 -15.02
N HIS A 702 25.55 -30.65 -15.32
CA HIS A 702 25.18 -31.09 -16.68
C HIS A 702 23.70 -31.36 -16.77
N LEU A 703 22.99 -30.67 -17.67
CA LEU A 703 21.66 -31.08 -18.09
C LEU A 703 21.81 -32.07 -19.24
N PRO A 704 21.36 -33.33 -19.13
CA PRO A 704 21.25 -34.22 -20.27
C PRO A 704 20.10 -33.77 -21.17
N GLU A 705 20.09 -34.22 -22.43
CA GLU A 705 18.91 -34.07 -23.29
C GLU A 705 17.67 -34.58 -22.54
N THR A 706 16.68 -33.68 -22.36
CA THR A 706 15.57 -33.93 -21.43
C THR A 706 14.22 -33.71 -22.10
N HIS A 707 13.44 -34.79 -22.22
CA HIS A 707 12.03 -34.70 -22.64
C HIS A 707 11.13 -34.35 -21.47
N LEU A 708 10.41 -33.24 -21.60
CA LEU A 708 9.51 -32.70 -20.56
C LEU A 708 8.21 -33.54 -20.51
N ARG A 709 7.70 -33.74 -19.29
CA ARG A 709 6.46 -34.46 -19.04
C ARG A 709 5.52 -33.66 -18.16
N LEU A 710 4.30 -33.49 -18.61
CA LEU A 710 3.26 -32.69 -17.97
C LEU A 710 2.29 -33.51 -17.10
N GLY A 711 2.56 -34.78 -16.82
CA GLY A 711 1.70 -35.63 -15.97
C GLY A 711 1.37 -35.03 -14.62
N LEU A 712 2.27 -34.18 -14.07
CA LEU A 712 2.07 -33.47 -12.79
C LEU A 712 0.90 -32.47 -12.79
N MET A 713 0.36 -32.10 -13.95
CA MET A 713 -0.81 -31.20 -14.03
C MET A 713 -2.13 -31.94 -13.73
N GLU A 714 -2.15 -33.26 -13.80
CA GLU A 714 -3.30 -34.07 -13.44
C GLU A 714 -3.50 -34.11 -11.93
N LEU A 715 -4.74 -33.98 -11.48
CA LEU A 715 -5.05 -34.02 -10.05
C LEU A 715 -4.99 -35.48 -9.54
N GLY A 716 -4.49 -35.65 -8.31
CA GLY A 716 -4.32 -36.96 -7.69
C GLY A 716 -2.93 -37.54 -7.87
N ASP A 717 -2.82 -38.87 -7.81
CA ASP A 717 -1.58 -39.61 -8.02
C ASP A 717 -1.56 -40.23 -9.41
N GLY A 718 -0.64 -39.79 -10.24
CA GLY A 718 -0.43 -40.28 -11.60
C GLY A 718 0.86 -41.11 -11.71
N GLU A 719 1.28 -41.39 -12.97
CA GLU A 719 2.51 -42.13 -13.26
C GLU A 719 3.78 -41.45 -12.71
N GLN A 720 3.74 -40.12 -12.51
CA GLN A 720 4.83 -39.30 -11.96
C GLN A 720 4.66 -39.08 -10.44
N GLY A 721 3.82 -39.83 -9.76
CA GLY A 721 3.46 -39.66 -8.37
C GLY A 721 2.41 -38.56 -8.15
N ALA A 722 2.48 -37.89 -6.99
CA ALA A 722 1.53 -36.85 -6.61
C ALA A 722 1.53 -35.67 -7.58
N SER A 723 0.34 -35.11 -7.83
CA SER A 723 0.15 -33.92 -8.68
C SER A 723 0.93 -32.71 -8.15
N TRP A 724 1.22 -31.76 -9.05
CA TRP A 724 1.87 -30.51 -8.64
C TRP A 724 1.11 -29.78 -7.53
N THR A 725 -0.20 -29.69 -7.63
CA THR A 725 -1.06 -29.09 -6.60
C THR A 725 -0.90 -29.80 -5.25
N ALA A 726 -0.85 -31.13 -5.21
CA ALA A 726 -0.66 -31.88 -3.96
C ALA A 726 0.74 -31.64 -3.37
N ARG A 727 1.79 -31.64 -4.20
CA ARG A 727 3.18 -31.32 -3.76
C ARG A 727 3.29 -29.93 -3.18
N THR A 728 2.73 -28.91 -3.84
CA THR A 728 2.78 -27.51 -3.36
C THR A 728 1.95 -27.29 -2.09
N GLN A 729 0.82 -27.98 -1.96
CA GLN A 729 0.04 -27.97 -0.70
C GLN A 729 0.81 -28.62 0.47
N LYS A 730 1.52 -29.70 0.19
CA LYS A 730 2.41 -30.33 1.19
C LYS A 730 3.51 -29.37 1.62
N LEU A 731 4.18 -28.72 0.67
CA LEU A 731 5.21 -27.70 0.98
C LEU A 731 4.63 -26.54 1.79
N LEU A 732 3.45 -26.05 1.44
CA LEU A 732 2.78 -24.98 2.18
C LEU A 732 2.42 -25.42 3.62
N ALA A 733 2.02 -26.67 3.82
CA ALA A 733 1.73 -27.21 5.13
C ALA A 733 3.01 -27.37 5.98
N GLU A 734 4.12 -27.76 5.38
CA GLU A 734 5.41 -27.99 6.03
C GLU A 734 6.15 -26.70 6.35
N TYR A 735 6.35 -25.84 5.35
CA TYR A 735 7.13 -24.60 5.46
C TYR A 735 6.29 -23.42 5.94
N GLY A 736 4.99 -23.49 5.84
CA GLY A 736 4.07 -22.38 6.09
C GLY A 736 4.21 -21.24 5.06
N PRO A 737 3.22 -20.34 5.01
CA PRO A 737 3.18 -19.29 3.97
C PRO A 737 4.34 -18.29 4.11
N PHE A 738 4.77 -17.98 5.31
CA PHE A 738 5.79 -16.95 5.55
C PHE A 738 7.18 -17.40 5.13
N ARG A 739 7.59 -18.61 5.55
CA ARG A 739 8.90 -19.15 5.20
C ARG A 739 8.98 -19.52 3.73
N LEU A 740 7.93 -20.13 3.17
CA LEU A 740 7.91 -20.50 1.76
C LEU A 740 8.00 -19.28 0.84
N ALA A 741 7.25 -18.20 1.14
CA ALA A 741 7.36 -16.95 0.41
C ALA A 741 8.75 -16.29 0.54
N TRP A 742 9.40 -16.42 1.71
CA TRP A 742 10.73 -15.90 1.93
C TRP A 742 11.75 -16.57 1.01
N LEU A 743 11.75 -17.90 0.96
CA LEU A 743 12.64 -18.67 0.08
C LEU A 743 12.41 -18.34 -1.40
N GLU A 744 11.13 -18.23 -1.82
CA GLU A 744 10.73 -17.78 -3.16
C GLU A 744 11.29 -16.39 -3.49
N ALA A 745 11.15 -15.44 -2.57
CA ALA A 745 11.63 -14.08 -2.75
C ALA A 745 13.16 -14.01 -2.89
N LEU A 746 13.92 -14.82 -2.15
CA LEU A 746 15.38 -14.85 -2.25
C LEU A 746 15.87 -15.27 -3.62
N VAL A 747 15.27 -16.30 -4.22
CA VAL A 747 15.61 -16.75 -5.60
C VAL A 747 15.36 -15.63 -6.59
N ARG A 748 14.20 -14.97 -6.48
CA ARG A 748 13.83 -13.88 -7.38
C ARG A 748 14.75 -12.67 -7.27
N ILE A 749 15.16 -12.31 -6.06
CA ILE A 749 16.12 -11.21 -5.85
C ILE A 749 17.48 -11.56 -6.40
N ALA A 750 17.90 -12.81 -6.25
CA ALA A 750 19.17 -13.26 -6.81
C ALA A 750 19.21 -13.09 -8.32
N ASP A 751 18.14 -13.46 -9.03
CA ASP A 751 17.99 -13.23 -10.47
C ASP A 751 17.98 -11.72 -10.81
N TRP A 752 17.19 -10.90 -10.11
CA TRP A 752 17.18 -9.44 -10.35
C TRP A 752 18.54 -8.78 -10.19
N ARG A 753 19.29 -9.17 -9.15
CA ARG A 753 20.63 -8.63 -8.89
C ARG A 753 21.66 -9.13 -9.91
N ALA A 754 21.63 -10.42 -10.28
CA ALA A 754 22.46 -10.96 -11.34
C ALA A 754 22.22 -10.19 -12.65
N THR A 755 20.97 -10.01 -13.03
CA THR A 755 20.56 -9.22 -14.21
C THR A 755 21.11 -7.80 -14.16
N ARG A 756 21.05 -7.12 -13.00
CA ARG A 756 21.55 -5.74 -12.86
C ARG A 756 23.07 -5.67 -12.97
N GLN A 757 23.79 -6.62 -12.37
CA GLN A 757 25.25 -6.69 -12.47
C GLN A 757 25.72 -6.92 -13.92
N GLU A 758 25.07 -7.80 -14.66
CA GLU A 758 25.34 -8.06 -16.06
C GLU A 758 25.17 -6.78 -16.92
N GLN A 759 24.14 -5.99 -16.61
CA GLN A 759 23.88 -4.71 -17.30
C GLN A 759 24.94 -3.65 -17.01
N GLN A 760 25.50 -3.63 -15.79
CA GLN A 760 26.53 -2.65 -15.41
C GLN A 760 27.89 -2.98 -16.01
N VAL A 761 28.28 -4.25 -16.02
CA VAL A 761 29.57 -4.69 -16.58
C VAL A 761 29.63 -4.45 -18.09
N ASN A 762 28.55 -4.72 -18.82
CA ASN A 762 28.51 -4.59 -20.27
C ASN A 762 28.09 -3.20 -20.75
N GLY A 763 27.47 -2.36 -19.89
CA GLY A 763 27.08 -0.97 -20.20
C GLY A 763 28.18 0.08 -19.93
N GLY A 764 29.26 -0.28 -19.23
CA GLY A 764 30.38 0.62 -18.92
C GLY A 764 31.38 0.87 -20.07
N GLY A 765 31.16 0.31 -21.25
CA GLY A 765 32.03 0.44 -22.41
C GLY A 765 31.78 1.65 -23.33
N ASN A 766 30.65 2.38 -23.17
CA ASN A 766 30.24 3.47 -24.08
C ASN A 766 29.92 4.80 -23.35
N GLY A 767 30.82 5.24 -22.50
CA GLY A 767 30.65 6.51 -21.76
C GLY A 767 31.89 7.39 -21.79
N HIS A 768 32.52 7.53 -22.95
CA HIS A 768 33.48 8.62 -23.25
C HIS A 768 33.52 8.82 -24.76
N GLU A 769 32.64 9.70 -25.25
CA GLU A 769 32.93 10.72 -26.28
C GLU A 769 31.81 11.77 -26.23
#